data_19bea6ccd82eb50432a88b72f6c3c17f
#
_entry.id   19bea6ccd82eb50432a88b72f6c3c17f
#
_cell.length_a   1.000
_cell.length_b   1.000
_cell.length_c   1.000
_cell.angle_alpha   90.00
_cell.angle_beta   90.00
_cell.angle_gamma   90.00
#
_symmetry.space_group_name_H-M   'P 1'
#
loop_
_entity.id
_entity.type
_entity.pdbx_description
1 polymer ?
#
loop_
_entity_poly.entity_id
_entity_poly.type
_entity_poly.pdbx_seq_one_letter_code
_entity_poly.pdbx_strand_id
1 'polypeptide(L)'
;MKLISPSRTGLLFLLSALFCSMAWAGPGFWSGTGPEGGNVRILAVSEALPERIYLAGRGGVFRSDDEGQQWQDISEGLPFRAAWAMATTPTDADRLYVSLGDRLLRTSDAGGSWEAASPGWLPEWGAISVIKTVSSNPAVIYASGWPGGLRRSSDGGDTWSLLHGESQFSDVFGFDLLSADGSTLLMVARETTLDPLSIYRSEDGGLNWSQSSAPVPLGSSARVFSNGSGTVVVLPGALISADDGLSFDIFSPGNLSPSAAVFDPSDPDTWYVGGTNGLLVTNDGGENFAAISGGMAPAGAGGYNAGVTALALKPGSSGVVLVGSEYTGFYRTANAGASWQRRNSGLSSVTVRSLAVNPLNSNIIYAGQGDAINSLAENIWLTFDGGVSWSPANVGLDAGGVRGLALDPNTAASPLGTVLYAAGWSRPLSDVSMPIREASGGVFKTSNGGGGWADIGEDLPLPDNQFAFSVMRSVVLDPSSGSGPEGDGPLQTLYVGGNGWIDYLDDGSGVFQPSVLRHRIYRSDDAGASWVPADNGLPVPEWIDGSTAPTVTVIQLHIDPLDPQTLYASTILNAIPFVNAGLVPTTDNGVFRSTDGGLNWTLASNGLPRFDENEPTSSHRDVLAMAIAPSQPSRLYAATSPSNGFQPSIVFRSDNGGDSWTEVNTGIPDDIDIRWIEVDPDNPDIAYVAGGGTINNPGSIFRTDNGGQEWVSYSIGLPPDSALVLAIDNSGANTVVHAGTTSGVFSIEQVPDDDIDGVPDAIEADAPNGGDGNGDGIPDSVQPEVASLLAPESGRSARRGVSDYITLELIDKGRSQCTRLMSVHALGASAFPVDPGYEYPYGLLRFEIPDCPGAAVRIIFHDLAGNVFDEDWGFRIFAPDEPGVLSTVRWQFMPDAQAQGNAWIIQLADGELGDLRPANNRILFQGGPALVPEPRIFSDRFQEAP
;
A
#
# COMPACT_ATOMS: atom_id res chain seq x y z
N MET A 1 -55.33 -41.19 -28.45
CA MET A 1 -54.53 -39.96 -28.38
C MET A 1 -53.54 -40.13 -27.26
N LYS A 2 -52.27 -40.33 -27.60
CA LYS A 2 -51.18 -40.61 -26.61
C LYS A 2 -50.50 -39.31 -26.25
N LEU A 3 -50.46 -38.99 -24.96
CA LEU A 3 -49.63 -37.96 -24.35
C LEU A 3 -48.19 -38.45 -24.34
N ILE A 4 -47.29 -37.63 -24.91
CA ILE A 4 -45.85 -37.84 -24.86
C ILE A 4 -45.34 -36.92 -23.75
N SER A 5 -44.68 -37.50 -22.76
CA SER A 5 -43.96 -36.78 -21.69
C SER A 5 -42.62 -36.25 -22.22
N PRO A 6 -42.18 -35.05 -21.88
CA PRO A 6 -40.81 -34.63 -22.16
C PRO A 6 -39.85 -35.14 -21.08
N SER A 7 -38.71 -35.62 -21.53
CA SER A 7 -37.58 -36.16 -20.77
C SER A 7 -36.90 -35.12 -19.85
N ARG A 8 -36.61 -35.57 -18.63
CA ARG A 8 -35.74 -34.89 -17.64
C ARG A 8 -34.26 -35.00 -18.07
N THR A 9 -33.81 -34.16 -19.00
CA THR A 9 -32.40 -34.03 -19.32
C THR A 9 -32.14 -32.59 -19.83
N GLY A 10 -32.28 -31.61 -18.98
CA GLY A 10 -32.10 -30.23 -19.37
C GLY A 10 -32.07 -29.24 -18.21
N LEU A 11 -31.76 -29.70 -16.96
CA LEU A 11 -31.74 -28.83 -15.78
C LEU A 11 -30.54 -29.08 -14.85
N LEU A 12 -29.40 -29.44 -15.44
CA LEU A 12 -28.16 -29.66 -14.69
C LEU A 12 -26.96 -28.87 -15.25
N PHE A 13 -27.19 -27.85 -16.07
CA PHE A 13 -26.11 -27.01 -16.64
C PHE A 13 -26.29 -25.50 -16.35
N LEU A 14 -27.07 -25.12 -15.35
CA LEU A 14 -27.29 -23.69 -15.00
C LEU A 14 -27.18 -23.40 -13.51
N LEU A 15 -26.43 -24.22 -12.76
CA LEU A 15 -26.16 -23.99 -11.34
C LEU A 15 -24.64 -24.00 -10.99
N SER A 16 -23.76 -23.86 -11.98
CA SER A 16 -22.31 -23.79 -11.76
C SER A 16 -21.71 -22.43 -12.14
N ALA A 17 -22.50 -21.37 -12.20
CA ALA A 17 -22.04 -20.04 -12.56
C ALA A 17 -22.53 -18.94 -11.60
N LEU A 18 -22.68 -19.25 -10.29
CA LEU A 18 -23.02 -18.28 -9.25
C LEU A 18 -22.38 -18.65 -7.90
N PHE A 19 -21.12 -19.04 -7.91
CA PHE A 19 -20.25 -18.79 -6.77
C PHE A 19 -19.32 -17.64 -7.17
N CYS A 20 -19.89 -16.46 -7.32
CA CYS A 20 -19.20 -15.24 -7.06
C CYS A 20 -18.86 -15.32 -5.56
N SER A 21 -17.60 -15.40 -5.20
CA SER A 21 -17.12 -15.34 -3.83
C SER A 21 -17.71 -14.05 -3.23
N MET A 22 -18.71 -14.18 -2.39
CA MET A 22 -19.17 -13.07 -1.56
C MET A 22 -17.98 -12.69 -0.69
N ALA A 23 -17.42 -11.52 -0.91
CA ALA A 23 -16.42 -10.93 -0.05
C ALA A 23 -17.12 -10.43 1.23
N TRP A 24 -17.39 -11.36 2.14
CA TRP A 24 -17.79 -11.03 3.50
C TRP A 24 -16.50 -10.97 4.33
N ALA A 25 -16.47 -10.08 5.32
CA ALA A 25 -15.44 -10.14 6.35
C ALA A 25 -15.39 -11.58 6.87
N GLY A 26 -14.23 -12.23 6.71
CA GLY A 26 -14.05 -13.58 7.23
C GLY A 26 -13.87 -13.53 8.74
N PRO A 27 -14.39 -14.48 9.51
CA PRO A 27 -14.14 -14.55 10.94
C PRO A 27 -12.62 -14.76 11.17
N GLY A 28 -12.00 -13.82 11.91
CA GLY A 28 -10.57 -13.89 12.25
C GLY A 28 -9.58 -13.74 11.08
N PHE A 29 -10.04 -13.33 9.88
CA PHE A 29 -9.21 -13.22 8.70
C PHE A 29 -9.55 -11.96 7.88
N TRP A 30 -8.55 -11.14 7.56
CA TRP A 30 -8.75 -9.95 6.74
C TRP A 30 -9.10 -10.32 5.31
N SER A 31 -10.21 -9.80 4.82
CA SER A 31 -10.69 -10.00 3.45
C SER A 31 -10.75 -8.67 2.70
N GLY A 32 -10.23 -8.62 1.49
CA GLY A 32 -10.32 -7.43 0.63
C GLY A 32 -11.74 -7.25 0.11
N THR A 33 -12.27 -6.04 0.28
CA THR A 33 -13.64 -5.67 -0.14
C THR A 33 -13.68 -4.64 -1.26
N GLY A 34 -12.53 -4.17 -1.79
CA GLY A 34 -12.43 -3.15 -2.84
C GLY A 34 -12.14 -1.75 -2.25
N PRO A 35 -12.44 -0.66 -2.95
CA PRO A 35 -13.00 -0.52 -4.30
C PRO A 35 -12.03 -0.92 -5.43
N GLU A 36 -12.58 -1.21 -6.62
CA GLU A 36 -11.80 -1.60 -7.79
C GLU A 36 -11.30 -0.40 -8.60
N GLY A 37 -10.06 -0.47 -9.10
CA GLY A 37 -9.39 0.58 -9.87
C GLY A 37 -8.12 1.09 -9.21
N GLY A 38 -7.83 2.37 -9.34
CA GLY A 38 -6.73 3.04 -8.65
C GLY A 38 -5.42 3.12 -9.44
N ASN A 39 -4.28 2.94 -8.76
CA ASN A 39 -2.96 3.25 -9.29
C ASN A 39 -2.44 2.17 -10.25
N VAL A 40 -2.27 2.53 -11.52
CA VAL A 40 -1.60 1.71 -12.52
C VAL A 40 -0.37 2.46 -13.04
N ARG A 41 0.82 1.93 -12.80
CA ARG A 41 2.10 2.54 -13.18
C ARG A 41 2.78 1.87 -14.36
N ILE A 42 2.54 0.58 -14.54
CA ILE A 42 3.24 -0.24 -15.52
C ILE A 42 2.19 -1.08 -16.25
N LEU A 43 2.33 -1.18 -17.57
CA LEU A 43 1.59 -2.09 -18.43
C LEU A 43 2.57 -2.89 -19.27
N ALA A 44 2.33 -4.19 -19.39
CA ALA A 44 3.03 -5.07 -20.29
C ALA A 44 2.03 -6.01 -20.97
N VAL A 45 2.05 -6.06 -22.30
CA VAL A 45 1.21 -6.94 -23.10
C VAL A 45 2.06 -8.09 -23.58
N SER A 46 1.53 -9.31 -23.48
CA SER A 46 2.23 -10.47 -24.01
C SER A 46 2.20 -10.46 -25.56
N GLU A 47 3.37 -10.53 -26.21
CA GLU A 47 3.44 -10.72 -27.64
C GLU A 47 2.99 -12.12 -28.06
N ALA A 48 3.27 -13.14 -27.24
CA ALA A 48 2.89 -14.52 -27.48
C ALA A 48 1.39 -14.78 -27.33
N LEU A 49 0.70 -14.00 -26.47
CA LEU A 49 -0.74 -14.09 -26.24
C LEU A 49 -1.29 -12.67 -26.06
N PRO A 50 -1.68 -11.98 -27.15
CA PRO A 50 -2.03 -10.54 -27.10
C PRO A 50 -3.30 -10.20 -26.30
N GLU A 51 -4.10 -11.16 -25.88
CA GLU A 51 -5.22 -11.02 -24.96
C GLU A 51 -4.73 -10.92 -23.51
N ARG A 52 -3.52 -11.43 -23.22
CA ARG A 52 -2.94 -11.38 -21.88
C ARG A 52 -2.22 -10.07 -21.64
N ILE A 53 -2.65 -9.42 -20.60
CA ILE A 53 -2.11 -8.14 -20.14
C ILE A 53 -1.66 -8.31 -18.70
N TYR A 54 -0.50 -7.79 -18.38
CA TYR A 54 -0.02 -7.62 -17.03
C TYR A 54 0.00 -6.13 -16.68
N LEU A 55 -0.41 -5.79 -15.49
CA LEU A 55 -0.24 -4.45 -14.96
C LEU A 55 0.32 -4.48 -13.56
N ALA A 56 0.98 -3.41 -13.18
CA ALA A 56 1.48 -3.24 -11.84
C ALA A 56 1.31 -1.79 -11.36
N GLY A 57 1.11 -1.67 -10.06
CA GLY A 57 0.95 -0.40 -9.38
C GLY A 57 1.32 -0.52 -7.90
N ARG A 58 0.75 0.35 -7.08
CA ARG A 58 0.96 0.30 -5.64
C ARG A 58 0.26 -0.90 -5.00
N GLY A 59 -0.91 -1.28 -5.50
CA GLY A 59 -1.74 -2.35 -4.96
C GLY A 59 -1.31 -3.76 -5.36
N GLY A 60 -0.32 -3.92 -6.24
CA GLY A 60 0.16 -5.24 -6.62
C GLY A 60 0.50 -5.40 -8.08
N VAL A 61 0.65 -6.66 -8.46
CA VAL A 61 0.80 -7.13 -9.84
C VAL A 61 -0.46 -7.91 -10.22
N PHE A 62 -1.04 -7.55 -11.34
CA PHE A 62 -2.31 -8.14 -11.82
C PHE A 62 -2.17 -8.67 -13.22
N ARG A 63 -2.91 -9.74 -13.52
CA ARG A 63 -3.01 -10.36 -14.83
C ARG A 63 -4.45 -10.34 -15.32
N SER A 64 -4.63 -10.09 -16.60
CA SER A 64 -5.87 -10.32 -17.33
C SER A 64 -5.59 -11.22 -18.54
N ASP A 65 -6.45 -12.19 -18.78
CA ASP A 65 -6.40 -13.09 -19.95
C ASP A 65 -7.48 -12.75 -20.99
N ASP A 66 -8.20 -11.63 -20.81
CA ASP A 66 -9.37 -11.22 -21.60
C ASP A 66 -9.36 -9.73 -21.98
N GLU A 67 -8.17 -9.18 -22.23
CA GLU A 67 -7.95 -7.78 -22.59
C GLU A 67 -8.42 -6.80 -21.50
N GLY A 68 -8.31 -7.16 -20.24
CA GLY A 68 -8.62 -6.33 -19.06
C GLY A 68 -10.09 -6.36 -18.65
N GLN A 69 -10.93 -7.28 -19.15
CA GLN A 69 -12.31 -7.40 -18.67
C GLN A 69 -12.36 -7.87 -17.22
N GLN A 70 -11.48 -8.84 -16.87
CA GLN A 70 -11.28 -9.31 -15.50
C GLN A 70 -9.79 -9.29 -15.17
N TRP A 71 -9.46 -8.86 -13.96
CA TRP A 71 -8.12 -8.86 -13.41
C TRP A 71 -8.01 -9.87 -12.27
N GLN A 72 -6.93 -10.60 -12.28
CA GLN A 72 -6.53 -11.49 -11.20
C GLN A 72 -5.30 -10.89 -10.51
N ASP A 73 -5.36 -10.77 -9.20
CA ASP A 73 -4.19 -10.46 -8.39
C ASP A 73 -3.23 -11.65 -8.41
N ILE A 74 -2.00 -11.42 -8.84
CA ILE A 74 -0.93 -12.42 -8.92
C ILE A 74 0.25 -12.03 -8.02
N SER A 75 0.00 -11.18 -7.02
CA SER A 75 1.02 -10.71 -6.09
C SER A 75 1.35 -11.71 -4.99
N GLU A 76 0.62 -12.80 -4.89
CA GLU A 76 0.90 -13.85 -3.92
C GLU A 76 2.32 -14.39 -4.10
N GLY A 77 3.10 -14.48 -3.02
CA GLY A 77 4.52 -14.84 -3.06
C GLY A 77 5.49 -13.71 -3.35
N LEU A 78 4.99 -12.50 -3.60
CA LEU A 78 5.84 -11.32 -3.67
C LEU A 78 6.09 -10.77 -2.25
N PRO A 79 7.34 -10.41 -1.91
CA PRO A 79 7.67 -9.90 -0.56
C PRO A 79 7.01 -8.55 -0.25
N PHE A 80 6.61 -7.78 -1.26
CA PHE A 80 5.78 -6.57 -1.17
C PHE A 80 5.14 -6.28 -2.53
N ARG A 81 4.10 -5.44 -2.55
CA ARG A 81 3.22 -5.28 -3.71
C ARG A 81 3.64 -4.22 -4.71
N ALA A 82 4.32 -3.16 -4.26
CA ALA A 82 4.65 -2.03 -5.14
C ALA A 82 5.76 -2.37 -6.13
N ALA A 83 5.40 -2.66 -7.37
CA ALA A 83 6.35 -2.92 -8.43
C ALA A 83 6.90 -1.62 -9.06
N TRP A 84 8.17 -1.64 -9.47
CA TRP A 84 8.89 -0.51 -10.06
C TRP A 84 9.15 -0.69 -11.54
N ALA A 85 9.37 -1.92 -11.99
CA ALA A 85 9.53 -2.25 -13.40
C ALA A 85 8.98 -3.65 -13.69
N MET A 86 8.57 -3.88 -14.94
CA MET A 86 8.02 -5.15 -15.40
C MET A 86 8.35 -5.37 -16.87
N ALA A 87 8.63 -6.63 -17.24
CA ALA A 87 8.83 -7.02 -18.63
C ALA A 87 8.32 -8.42 -18.91
N THR A 88 7.59 -8.58 -20.00
CA THR A 88 7.21 -9.89 -20.59
C THR A 88 8.30 -10.41 -21.52
N THR A 89 8.22 -11.67 -21.87
CA THR A 89 9.07 -12.25 -22.92
C THR A 89 8.28 -12.42 -24.22
N PRO A 90 8.91 -12.24 -25.40
CA PRO A 90 8.20 -12.26 -26.68
C PRO A 90 7.59 -13.61 -27.06
N THR A 91 8.15 -14.70 -26.57
CA THR A 91 7.83 -16.07 -27.00
C THR A 91 7.11 -16.91 -25.96
N ASP A 92 7.03 -16.42 -24.72
CA ASP A 92 6.42 -17.15 -23.60
C ASP A 92 5.50 -16.20 -22.82
N ALA A 93 4.19 -16.39 -22.97
CA ALA A 93 3.18 -15.57 -22.33
C ALA A 93 3.12 -15.76 -20.80
N ASP A 94 3.60 -16.87 -20.28
CA ASP A 94 3.59 -17.21 -18.87
C ASP A 94 4.80 -16.66 -18.12
N ARG A 95 5.82 -16.18 -18.86
CA ARG A 95 7.04 -15.63 -18.27
C ARG A 95 6.97 -14.12 -18.11
N LEU A 96 7.15 -13.67 -16.88
CA LEU A 96 7.13 -12.27 -16.50
C LEU A 96 8.29 -11.98 -15.53
N TYR A 97 8.93 -10.83 -15.69
CA TYR A 97 9.91 -10.28 -14.75
C TYR A 97 9.33 -9.06 -14.07
N VAL A 98 9.49 -8.97 -12.75
CA VAL A 98 9.00 -7.86 -11.92
C VAL A 98 10.10 -7.40 -10.98
N SER A 99 10.35 -6.10 -10.90
CA SER A 99 11.24 -5.54 -9.90
C SER A 99 10.44 -5.00 -8.71
N LEU A 100 10.90 -5.32 -7.53
CA LEU A 100 10.40 -4.83 -6.26
C LEU A 100 11.58 -4.16 -5.52
N GLY A 101 11.79 -2.88 -5.81
CA GLY A 101 12.96 -2.16 -5.32
C GLY A 101 14.28 -2.75 -5.86
N ASP A 102 15.12 -3.25 -4.99
CA ASP A 102 16.41 -3.88 -5.30
C ASP A 102 16.31 -5.37 -5.67
N ARG A 103 15.11 -5.94 -5.69
CA ARG A 103 14.86 -7.35 -5.99
C ARG A 103 14.24 -7.52 -7.36
N LEU A 104 14.77 -8.45 -8.15
CA LEU A 104 14.15 -8.91 -9.39
C LEU A 104 13.60 -10.32 -9.19
N LEU A 105 12.31 -10.47 -9.47
CA LEU A 105 11.61 -11.75 -9.42
C LEU A 105 11.12 -12.10 -10.82
N ARG A 106 10.97 -13.39 -11.07
CA ARG A 106 10.37 -13.90 -12.30
C ARG A 106 9.33 -14.96 -11.99
N THR A 107 8.35 -15.08 -12.86
CA THR A 107 7.44 -16.21 -12.93
C THR A 107 7.56 -16.91 -14.27
N SER A 108 7.29 -18.22 -14.34
CA SER A 108 7.16 -19.01 -15.55
C SER A 108 5.81 -19.71 -15.66
N ASP A 109 4.86 -19.35 -14.79
CA ASP A 109 3.49 -19.89 -14.71
C ASP A 109 2.45 -18.77 -14.61
N ALA A 110 2.75 -17.63 -15.24
CA ALA A 110 1.87 -16.47 -15.31
C ALA A 110 1.49 -15.87 -13.95
N GLY A 111 2.36 -15.97 -12.96
CA GLY A 111 2.17 -15.43 -11.62
C GLY A 111 1.59 -16.42 -10.61
N GLY A 112 1.52 -17.71 -10.95
CA GLY A 112 1.14 -18.76 -10.01
C GLY A 112 2.23 -19.02 -8.96
N SER A 113 3.49 -18.73 -9.31
CA SER A 113 4.63 -18.77 -8.39
C SER A 113 5.71 -17.78 -8.82
N TRP A 114 6.54 -17.35 -7.88
CA TRP A 114 7.61 -16.38 -8.10
C TRP A 114 8.95 -16.92 -7.61
N GLU A 115 9.99 -16.69 -8.38
CA GLU A 115 11.37 -17.05 -8.04
C GLU A 115 12.31 -15.86 -8.22
N ALA A 116 13.42 -15.83 -7.47
CA ALA A 116 14.41 -14.76 -7.61
C ALA A 116 15.14 -14.88 -8.96
N ALA A 117 15.13 -13.79 -9.72
CA ALA A 117 15.89 -13.64 -10.96
C ALA A 117 17.12 -12.74 -10.76
N SER A 118 17.59 -12.60 -9.51
CA SER A 118 18.76 -11.77 -9.20
C SER A 118 19.56 -12.32 -8.01
N PRO A 119 19.93 -13.61 -8.01
CA PRO A 119 20.66 -14.18 -6.87
C PRO A 119 22.06 -13.54 -6.65
N GLY A 120 22.51 -12.70 -7.56
CA GLY A 120 23.75 -11.93 -7.45
C GLY A 120 23.56 -10.42 -7.53
N TRP A 121 22.31 -9.92 -7.45
CA TRP A 121 22.07 -8.49 -7.36
C TRP A 121 22.28 -8.04 -5.92
N LEU A 122 23.24 -7.19 -5.72
CA LEU A 122 23.59 -6.71 -4.39
C LEU A 122 22.76 -5.46 -4.03
N PRO A 123 22.35 -5.25 -2.76
CA PRO A 123 21.59 -4.08 -2.35
C PRO A 123 22.23 -2.74 -2.71
N GLU A 124 23.55 -2.67 -2.72
CA GLU A 124 24.31 -1.48 -3.15
C GLU A 124 24.19 -1.16 -4.65
N TRP A 125 23.60 -2.06 -5.44
CA TRP A 125 23.32 -1.83 -6.87
C TRP A 125 22.00 -1.09 -7.09
N GLY A 126 21.29 -0.76 -6.03
CA GLY A 126 20.10 0.07 -6.00
C GLY A 126 18.83 -0.55 -6.56
N ALA A 127 17.77 0.25 -6.53
CA ALA A 127 16.47 -0.17 -7.02
C ALA A 127 16.43 -0.31 -8.54
N ILE A 128 15.84 -1.41 -9.02
CA ILE A 128 15.70 -1.69 -10.46
C ILE A 128 14.52 -0.90 -11.01
N SER A 129 14.80 0.04 -11.92
CA SER A 129 13.81 0.99 -12.45
C SER A 129 13.32 0.64 -13.87
N VAL A 130 14.10 -0.08 -14.66
CA VAL A 130 13.72 -0.52 -16.01
C VAL A 130 14.24 -1.93 -16.26
N ILE A 131 13.40 -2.76 -16.89
CA ILE A 131 13.74 -4.10 -17.36
C ILE A 131 13.35 -4.20 -18.83
N LYS A 132 14.22 -4.75 -19.66
CA LYS A 132 13.94 -5.04 -21.07
C LYS A 132 14.44 -6.43 -21.44
N THR A 133 13.63 -7.18 -22.18
CA THR A 133 13.97 -8.47 -22.77
C THR A 133 14.33 -8.30 -24.24
N VAL A 134 15.30 -9.06 -24.74
CA VAL A 134 15.71 -8.98 -26.14
C VAL A 134 14.77 -9.85 -26.99
N SER A 135 14.12 -9.25 -27.99
CA SER A 135 13.10 -9.95 -28.79
C SER A 135 13.63 -11.14 -29.56
N SER A 136 14.86 -11.08 -30.08
CA SER A 136 15.48 -12.19 -30.81
C SER A 136 16.07 -13.29 -29.90
N ASN A 137 16.28 -12.99 -28.59
CA ASN A 137 16.81 -13.95 -27.63
C ASN A 137 16.26 -13.65 -26.22
N PRO A 138 15.13 -14.25 -25.83
CA PRO A 138 14.46 -13.99 -24.54
C PRO A 138 15.27 -14.33 -23.29
N ALA A 139 16.38 -15.08 -23.43
CA ALA A 139 17.30 -15.32 -22.31
C ALA A 139 18.19 -14.11 -22.00
N VAL A 140 18.29 -13.15 -22.94
CA VAL A 140 19.04 -11.92 -22.74
C VAL A 140 18.13 -10.85 -22.17
N ILE A 141 18.51 -10.33 -21.01
CA ILE A 141 17.75 -9.33 -20.26
C ILE A 141 18.68 -8.19 -19.87
N TYR A 142 18.15 -6.99 -19.95
CA TYR A 142 18.81 -5.79 -19.46
C TYR A 142 18.02 -5.20 -18.30
N ALA A 143 18.71 -4.71 -17.27
CA ALA A 143 18.09 -4.03 -16.13
C ALA A 143 18.96 -2.85 -15.68
N SER A 144 18.31 -1.71 -15.37
CA SER A 144 19.00 -0.55 -14.80
C SER A 144 18.71 -0.44 -13.31
N GLY A 145 19.73 -0.12 -12.50
CA GLY A 145 19.62 0.16 -11.08
C GLY A 145 19.98 1.61 -10.74
N TRP A 146 19.36 2.14 -9.71
CA TRP A 146 19.65 3.48 -9.19
C TRP A 146 19.85 3.44 -7.66
N PRO A 147 21.06 3.81 -7.20
CA PRO A 147 22.33 3.86 -7.93
C PRO A 147 22.73 2.46 -8.40
N GLY A 148 23.56 2.29 -9.42
CA GLY A 148 24.09 0.95 -9.74
C GLY A 148 24.28 0.60 -11.22
N GLY A 149 23.90 1.47 -12.14
CA GLY A 149 24.25 1.31 -13.56
C GLY A 149 23.37 0.35 -14.36
N LEU A 150 23.82 -0.01 -15.56
CA LEU A 150 23.13 -0.91 -16.48
C LEU A 150 23.79 -2.29 -16.45
N ARG A 151 22.97 -3.33 -16.31
CA ARG A 151 23.40 -4.73 -16.22
C ARG A 151 22.72 -5.59 -17.27
N ARG A 152 23.40 -6.69 -17.62
CA ARG A 152 22.90 -7.65 -18.60
C ARG A 152 23.01 -9.07 -18.03
N SER A 153 21.95 -9.83 -18.20
CA SER A 153 21.92 -11.28 -18.06
C SER A 153 21.90 -11.91 -19.46
N SER A 154 22.45 -13.10 -19.61
CA SER A 154 22.39 -13.93 -20.84
C SER A 154 21.75 -15.29 -20.58
N ASP A 155 21.26 -15.55 -19.39
CA ASP A 155 20.76 -16.82 -18.87
C ASP A 155 19.39 -16.72 -18.21
N GLY A 156 18.59 -15.69 -18.57
CA GLY A 156 17.24 -15.52 -18.05
C GLY A 156 17.19 -14.92 -16.65
N GLY A 157 18.25 -14.24 -16.20
CA GLY A 157 18.32 -13.57 -14.90
C GLY A 157 19.09 -14.35 -13.82
N ASP A 158 19.65 -15.52 -14.14
CA ASP A 158 20.39 -16.32 -13.16
C ASP A 158 21.74 -15.69 -12.80
N THR A 159 22.41 -15.04 -13.77
CA THR A 159 23.64 -14.28 -13.53
C THR A 159 23.58 -12.91 -14.21
N TRP A 160 24.27 -11.93 -13.62
CA TRP A 160 24.30 -10.55 -14.09
C TRP A 160 25.70 -9.99 -14.21
N SER A 161 25.94 -9.24 -15.27
CA SER A 161 27.20 -8.53 -15.52
C SER A 161 26.96 -7.05 -15.72
N LEU A 162 27.77 -6.21 -15.08
CA LEU A 162 27.79 -4.77 -15.33
C LEU A 162 28.36 -4.49 -16.73
N LEU A 163 27.70 -3.64 -17.50
CA LEU A 163 28.04 -3.36 -18.90
C LEU A 163 29.03 -2.18 -19.10
N HIS A 164 29.34 -1.48 -18.05
CA HIS A 164 30.31 -0.37 -18.04
C HIS A 164 31.16 -0.48 -16.78
N GLY A 165 32.34 0.13 -16.78
CA GLY A 165 33.21 0.15 -15.61
C GLY A 165 32.52 0.82 -14.43
N GLU A 166 32.74 0.33 -13.22
CA GLU A 166 32.12 0.84 -11.98
C GLU A 166 32.28 2.36 -11.76
N SER A 167 33.23 2.97 -12.45
CA SER A 167 33.53 4.41 -12.37
C SER A 167 33.00 5.23 -13.54
N GLN A 168 32.34 4.61 -14.54
CA GLN A 168 31.94 5.35 -15.75
C GLN A 168 30.59 6.06 -15.58
N PHE A 169 29.60 5.42 -14.93
CA PHE A 169 28.28 6.04 -14.68
C PHE A 169 27.86 5.78 -13.24
N SER A 170 27.49 6.84 -12.53
CA SER A 170 26.97 6.74 -11.17
C SER A 170 25.51 6.28 -11.17
N ASP A 171 24.73 6.74 -12.15
CA ASP A 171 23.29 6.52 -12.20
C ASP A 171 22.79 6.32 -13.64
N VAL A 172 21.90 5.34 -13.83
CA VAL A 172 21.14 5.12 -15.07
C VAL A 172 19.65 5.25 -14.77
N PHE A 173 19.01 6.29 -15.30
CA PHE A 173 17.61 6.64 -15.02
C PHE A 173 16.63 5.93 -15.94
N GLY A 174 16.99 5.73 -17.18
CA GLY A 174 16.16 5.03 -18.17
C GLY A 174 16.99 4.56 -19.36
N PHE A 175 16.53 3.49 -20.00
CA PHE A 175 17.14 2.98 -21.22
C PHE A 175 16.08 2.28 -22.10
N ASP A 176 16.38 2.12 -23.38
CA ASP A 176 15.64 1.26 -24.30
C ASP A 176 16.55 0.56 -25.30
N LEU A 177 16.05 -0.57 -25.84
CA LEU A 177 16.69 -1.31 -26.93
C LEU A 177 16.22 -0.74 -28.26
N LEU A 178 17.16 -0.29 -29.10
CA LEU A 178 16.88 0.26 -30.43
C LEU A 178 16.88 -0.81 -31.51
N SER A 179 17.44 -1.99 -31.21
CA SER A 179 17.49 -3.12 -32.13
C SER A 179 16.92 -4.39 -31.50
N ALA A 180 16.28 -5.24 -32.32
CA ALA A 180 15.66 -6.49 -31.88
C ALA A 180 16.67 -7.52 -31.33
N ASP A 181 17.94 -7.42 -31.68
CA ASP A 181 19.04 -8.29 -31.19
C ASP A 181 19.71 -7.72 -29.94
N GLY A 182 19.29 -6.52 -29.46
CA GLY A 182 19.88 -5.85 -28.33
C GLY A 182 21.31 -5.34 -28.55
N SER A 183 21.78 -5.23 -29.80
CA SER A 183 23.10 -4.67 -30.11
C SER A 183 23.15 -3.16 -29.96
N THR A 184 22.05 -2.49 -30.28
CA THR A 184 21.93 -1.02 -30.18
C THR A 184 21.04 -0.64 -29.02
N LEU A 185 21.56 0.22 -28.13
CA LEU A 185 20.88 0.71 -26.94
C LEU A 185 21.02 2.23 -26.80
N LEU A 186 20.05 2.84 -26.15
CA LEU A 186 20.14 4.22 -25.71
C LEU A 186 19.84 4.27 -24.21
N MET A 187 20.59 5.09 -23.47
CA MET A 187 20.30 5.33 -22.04
C MET A 187 20.44 6.80 -21.68
N VAL A 188 19.72 7.20 -20.63
CA VAL A 188 19.89 8.48 -19.94
C VAL A 188 20.62 8.22 -18.63
N ALA A 189 21.81 8.79 -18.51
CA ALA A 189 22.70 8.55 -17.38
C ALA A 189 23.50 9.80 -17.01
N ARG A 190 24.20 9.74 -15.88
CA ARG A 190 25.23 10.71 -15.49
C ARG A 190 26.50 10.00 -15.03
N GLU A 191 27.64 10.61 -15.27
CA GLU A 191 28.94 10.03 -14.91
C GLU A 191 29.19 10.17 -13.40
N THR A 192 28.86 11.30 -12.81
CA THR A 192 28.92 11.50 -11.35
C THR A 192 27.59 12.07 -10.84
N THR A 193 27.37 12.01 -9.53
CA THR A 193 26.15 12.55 -8.88
C THR A 193 25.99 14.06 -9.07
N LEU A 194 27.03 14.77 -9.43
CA LEU A 194 27.04 16.24 -9.66
C LEU A 194 26.90 16.61 -11.14
N ASP A 195 27.06 15.66 -12.06
CA ASP A 195 26.96 15.93 -13.49
C ASP A 195 25.50 16.00 -13.96
N PRO A 196 25.21 16.81 -14.99
CA PRO A 196 23.90 16.82 -15.61
C PRO A 196 23.59 15.48 -16.31
N LEU A 197 22.32 15.13 -16.41
CA LEU A 197 21.87 13.98 -17.18
C LEU A 197 22.22 14.17 -18.66
N SER A 198 22.75 13.12 -19.26
CA SER A 198 23.09 13.07 -20.69
C SER A 198 22.58 11.78 -21.32
N ILE A 199 22.47 11.81 -22.65
CA ILE A 199 22.03 10.66 -23.44
C ILE A 199 23.26 9.96 -23.98
N TYR A 200 23.31 8.65 -23.80
CA TYR A 200 24.41 7.81 -24.28
C TYR A 200 23.88 6.69 -25.17
N ARG A 201 24.60 6.39 -26.24
CA ARG A 201 24.27 5.37 -27.22
C ARG A 201 25.37 4.31 -27.30
N SER A 202 24.97 3.05 -27.38
CA SER A 202 25.84 1.90 -27.60
C SER A 202 25.42 1.16 -28.88
N GLU A 203 26.41 0.62 -29.63
CA GLU A 203 26.19 -0.23 -30.82
C GLU A 203 26.68 -1.64 -30.64
N ASP A 204 27.15 -2.00 -29.46
CA ASP A 204 27.78 -3.28 -29.15
C ASP A 204 27.20 -3.99 -27.93
N GLY A 205 25.92 -3.78 -27.70
CA GLY A 205 25.17 -4.40 -26.58
C GLY A 205 25.54 -3.85 -25.22
N GLY A 206 25.96 -2.54 -25.16
CA GLY A 206 26.28 -1.86 -23.93
C GLY A 206 27.70 -1.97 -23.44
N LEU A 207 28.61 -2.53 -24.23
CA LEU A 207 30.04 -2.65 -23.86
C LEU A 207 30.79 -1.33 -23.99
N ASN A 208 30.46 -0.54 -24.99
CA ASN A 208 31.01 0.80 -25.22
C ASN A 208 29.90 1.81 -25.44
N TRP A 209 30.09 3.04 -24.92
CA TRP A 209 29.12 4.11 -24.96
C TRP A 209 29.68 5.40 -25.53
N SER A 210 28.89 6.07 -26.34
CA SER A 210 29.17 7.40 -26.87
C SER A 210 28.04 8.35 -26.49
N GLN A 211 28.38 9.57 -26.10
CA GLN A 211 27.37 10.61 -25.83
C GLN A 211 26.72 11.06 -27.14
N SER A 212 25.40 10.96 -27.23
CA SER A 212 24.65 11.27 -28.45
C SER A 212 24.08 12.67 -28.51
N SER A 213 23.91 13.35 -27.36
CA SER A 213 23.44 14.74 -27.31
C SER A 213 24.08 15.52 -26.17
N ALA A 214 23.94 16.87 -26.19
CA ALA A 214 24.32 17.72 -25.08
C ALA A 214 23.50 17.40 -23.80
N PRO A 215 23.95 17.82 -22.60
CA PRO A 215 23.22 17.63 -21.36
C PRO A 215 21.77 18.07 -21.47
N VAL A 216 20.85 17.24 -21.00
CA VAL A 216 19.41 17.43 -21.13
C VAL A 216 18.88 18.05 -19.84
N PRO A 217 18.00 19.05 -19.88
CA PRO A 217 17.35 19.58 -18.69
C PRO A 217 16.28 18.59 -18.19
N LEU A 218 16.69 17.41 -17.75
CA LEU A 218 15.83 16.33 -17.29
C LEU A 218 15.91 16.18 -15.77
N GLY A 219 14.76 15.93 -15.17
CA GLY A 219 14.67 15.47 -13.78
C GLY A 219 15.04 13.99 -13.64
N SER A 220 15.11 13.49 -12.42
CA SER A 220 15.49 12.12 -12.06
C SER A 220 14.50 11.02 -12.49
N SER A 221 13.50 11.32 -13.33
CA SER A 221 12.47 10.40 -13.83
C SER A 221 12.54 10.15 -15.34
N ALA A 222 13.71 10.35 -15.94
CA ALA A 222 13.89 10.19 -17.39
C ALA A 222 13.59 8.76 -17.87
N ARG A 223 12.82 8.65 -18.96
CA ARG A 223 12.46 7.39 -19.63
C ARG A 223 12.74 7.51 -21.11
N VAL A 224 13.19 6.42 -21.71
CA VAL A 224 13.46 6.31 -23.14
C VAL A 224 12.40 5.39 -23.75
N PHE A 225 11.88 5.76 -24.90
CA PHE A 225 10.93 4.98 -25.68
C PHE A 225 11.37 4.95 -27.15
N SER A 226 11.44 3.75 -27.73
CA SER A 226 11.85 3.54 -29.12
C SER A 226 10.81 2.78 -29.91
N ASN A 227 10.71 3.09 -31.22
CA ASN A 227 9.90 2.29 -32.15
C ASN A 227 10.74 1.16 -32.82
N GLY A 228 12.01 1.05 -32.51
CA GLY A 228 12.93 0.09 -33.15
C GLY A 228 13.19 0.33 -34.63
N SER A 229 12.83 1.50 -35.17
CA SER A 229 12.90 1.85 -36.60
C SER A 229 13.43 3.27 -36.84
N GLY A 230 14.16 3.83 -35.87
CA GLY A 230 14.83 5.12 -35.97
C GLY A 230 14.24 6.21 -35.11
N THR A 231 12.97 6.11 -34.69
CA THR A 231 12.34 7.13 -33.82
C THR A 231 12.55 6.79 -32.35
N VAL A 232 13.06 7.75 -31.58
CA VAL A 232 13.27 7.65 -30.13
C VAL A 232 12.71 8.90 -29.45
N VAL A 233 12.00 8.69 -28.34
CA VAL A 233 11.46 9.78 -27.51
C VAL A 233 12.04 9.66 -26.11
N VAL A 234 12.47 10.78 -25.51
CA VAL A 234 12.96 10.86 -24.12
C VAL A 234 12.05 11.78 -23.32
N LEU A 235 11.46 11.25 -22.26
CA LEU A 235 10.50 11.94 -21.39
C LEU A 235 11.03 12.07 -19.96
N PRO A 236 10.66 13.10 -19.20
CA PRO A 236 9.73 14.20 -19.52
C PRO A 236 10.32 15.34 -20.36
N GLY A 237 11.59 15.29 -20.79
CA GLY A 237 12.26 16.35 -21.54
C GLY A 237 11.67 16.68 -22.90
N ALA A 238 10.63 15.96 -23.37
CA ALA A 238 9.99 16.13 -24.67
C ALA A 238 11.00 16.17 -25.83
N LEU A 239 11.97 15.25 -25.82
CA LEU A 239 12.97 15.13 -26.87
C LEU A 239 12.59 14.01 -27.84
N ILE A 240 12.81 14.27 -29.12
CA ILE A 240 12.56 13.30 -30.19
C ILE A 240 13.80 13.20 -31.09
N SER A 241 14.13 11.99 -31.47
CA SER A 241 15.13 11.65 -32.47
C SER A 241 14.46 10.91 -33.62
N ALA A 242 14.89 11.16 -34.85
CA ALA A 242 14.48 10.43 -36.05
C ALA A 242 15.65 9.65 -36.68
N ASP A 243 16.78 9.58 -35.99
CA ASP A 243 18.05 9.03 -36.48
C ASP A 243 18.68 8.03 -35.48
N ASP A 244 17.86 7.18 -34.85
CA ASP A 244 18.27 6.18 -33.85
C ASP A 244 18.99 6.78 -32.61
N GLY A 245 18.63 7.97 -32.22
CA GLY A 245 19.18 8.62 -31.03
C GLY A 245 20.56 9.26 -31.27
N LEU A 246 20.96 9.51 -32.50
CA LEU A 246 22.21 10.23 -32.81
C LEU A 246 22.04 11.73 -32.56
N SER A 247 20.88 12.30 -32.88
CA SER A 247 20.54 13.67 -32.59
C SER A 247 19.13 13.82 -32.06
N PHE A 248 18.85 14.91 -31.33
CA PHE A 248 17.55 15.16 -30.72
C PHE A 248 17.05 16.57 -30.96
N ASP A 249 15.77 16.67 -31.31
CA ASP A 249 14.98 17.88 -31.36
C ASP A 249 13.97 17.93 -30.21
N ILE A 250 13.44 19.10 -29.88
CA ILE A 250 12.37 19.28 -28.89
C ILE A 250 11.03 19.25 -29.61
N PHE A 251 10.12 18.38 -29.17
CA PHE A 251 8.72 18.41 -29.60
C PHE A 251 7.84 19.11 -28.57
N SER A 252 6.69 19.60 -28.96
CA SER A 252 5.77 20.33 -28.07
C SER A 252 4.43 19.61 -27.94
N PRO A 253 4.19 18.86 -26.86
CA PRO A 253 2.91 18.22 -26.59
C PRO A 253 1.89 19.18 -25.93
N GLY A 254 2.04 20.50 -26.12
CA GLY A 254 1.17 21.51 -25.53
C GLY A 254 1.29 21.55 -24.00
N ASN A 255 0.15 21.51 -23.30
CA ASN A 255 0.10 21.56 -21.83
C ASN A 255 0.26 20.18 -21.14
N LEU A 256 0.65 19.15 -21.89
CA LEU A 256 0.90 17.82 -21.33
C LEU A 256 2.26 17.78 -20.66
N SER A 257 2.31 17.32 -19.40
CA SER A 257 3.57 16.89 -18.77
C SER A 257 3.77 15.41 -19.10
N PRO A 258 4.55 15.07 -20.15
CA PRO A 258 4.56 13.73 -20.70
C PRO A 258 5.33 12.75 -19.79
N SER A 259 4.79 11.54 -19.64
CA SER A 259 5.37 10.49 -18.79
C SER A 259 5.47 9.12 -19.47
N ALA A 260 4.69 8.88 -20.54
CA ALA A 260 4.67 7.62 -21.27
C ALA A 260 4.48 7.87 -22.77
N ALA A 261 5.10 7.03 -23.60
CA ALA A 261 4.91 7.02 -25.04
C ALA A 261 4.83 5.59 -25.57
N VAL A 262 4.10 5.40 -26.67
CA VAL A 262 4.04 4.13 -27.41
C VAL A 262 3.83 4.39 -28.90
N PHE A 263 4.55 3.65 -29.73
CA PHE A 263 4.56 3.81 -31.18
C PHE A 263 3.73 2.74 -31.86
N ASP A 264 3.00 3.13 -32.94
CA ASP A 264 2.33 2.17 -33.80
C ASP A 264 3.36 1.40 -34.64
N PRO A 265 3.45 0.07 -34.49
CA PRO A 265 4.46 -0.71 -35.23
C PRO A 265 4.16 -0.81 -36.74
N SER A 266 2.96 -0.46 -37.18
CA SER A 266 2.53 -0.47 -38.59
C SER A 266 2.67 0.88 -39.28
N ASP A 267 2.78 1.98 -38.51
CA ASP A 267 2.90 3.35 -39.03
C ASP A 267 3.84 4.15 -38.11
N PRO A 268 5.11 4.36 -38.51
CA PRO A 268 6.11 5.03 -37.70
C PRO A 268 5.79 6.50 -37.41
N ASP A 269 4.92 7.14 -38.19
CA ASP A 269 4.50 8.52 -37.98
C ASP A 269 3.36 8.63 -36.97
N THR A 270 2.71 7.51 -36.65
CA THR A 270 1.64 7.44 -35.64
C THR A 270 2.18 6.94 -34.31
N TRP A 271 2.02 7.78 -33.27
CA TRP A 271 2.34 7.40 -31.90
C TRP A 271 1.53 8.19 -30.87
N TYR A 272 1.51 7.67 -29.66
CA TYR A 272 0.71 8.16 -28.55
C TYR A 272 1.62 8.65 -27.42
N VAL A 273 1.25 9.76 -26.78
CA VAL A 273 1.94 10.31 -25.62
C VAL A 273 0.95 10.63 -24.51
N GLY A 274 1.21 10.08 -23.34
CA GLY A 274 0.41 10.24 -22.14
C GLY A 274 1.12 11.05 -21.07
N GLY A 275 0.35 11.72 -20.22
CA GLY A 275 0.89 12.50 -19.12
C GLY A 275 -0.20 12.98 -18.16
N THR A 276 0.14 13.95 -17.31
CA THR A 276 -0.75 14.43 -16.23
C THR A 276 -2.11 14.93 -16.72
N ASN A 277 -2.19 15.48 -17.93
CA ASN A 277 -3.41 16.07 -18.48
C ASN A 277 -4.07 15.22 -19.56
N GLY A 278 -3.79 13.93 -19.63
CA GLY A 278 -4.46 12.98 -20.50
C GLY A 278 -3.58 12.36 -21.56
N LEU A 279 -4.13 12.11 -22.74
CA LEU A 279 -3.51 11.37 -23.83
C LEU A 279 -3.64 12.13 -25.15
N LEU A 280 -2.55 12.23 -25.88
CA LEU A 280 -2.47 12.83 -27.21
C LEU A 280 -2.02 11.77 -28.22
N VAL A 281 -2.37 11.97 -29.49
CA VAL A 281 -1.89 11.20 -30.63
C VAL A 281 -1.29 12.15 -31.67
N THR A 282 -0.22 11.72 -32.32
CA THR A 282 0.31 12.29 -33.55
C THR A 282 0.19 11.27 -34.68
N ASN A 283 0.01 11.75 -35.92
CA ASN A 283 0.02 10.97 -37.15
C ASN A 283 0.98 11.56 -38.21
N ASP A 284 1.87 12.39 -37.75
CA ASP A 284 2.87 13.12 -38.59
C ASP A 284 4.25 13.15 -37.93
N GLY A 285 4.59 12.11 -37.20
CA GLY A 285 5.89 11.95 -36.57
C GLY A 285 6.17 12.87 -35.39
N GLY A 286 5.16 13.59 -34.87
CA GLY A 286 5.29 14.47 -33.70
C GLY A 286 5.29 15.97 -34.06
N GLU A 287 4.98 16.31 -35.29
CA GLU A 287 4.82 17.73 -35.69
C GLU A 287 3.55 18.34 -35.09
N ASN A 288 2.44 17.55 -35.06
CA ASN A 288 1.17 17.99 -34.51
C ASN A 288 0.56 16.92 -33.61
N PHE A 289 -0.14 17.36 -32.56
CA PHE A 289 -0.79 16.48 -31.58
C PHE A 289 -2.28 16.77 -31.47
N ALA A 290 -3.11 15.71 -31.41
CA ALA A 290 -4.54 15.78 -31.16
C ALA A 290 -4.90 15.09 -29.83
N ALA A 291 -5.76 15.71 -29.01
CA ALA A 291 -6.23 15.12 -27.76
C ALA A 291 -7.26 14.02 -28.04
N ILE A 292 -7.05 12.84 -27.44
CA ILE A 292 -7.92 11.67 -27.56
C ILE A 292 -8.39 11.10 -26.23
N SER A 293 -8.16 11.81 -25.13
CA SER A 293 -8.56 11.38 -23.78
C SER A 293 -10.06 11.60 -23.47
N GLY A 294 -10.85 12.07 -24.43
CA GLY A 294 -12.29 12.28 -24.25
C GLY A 294 -13.01 10.99 -23.81
N GLY A 295 -13.69 11.03 -22.66
CA GLY A 295 -14.37 9.85 -22.08
C GLY A 295 -13.52 9.01 -21.12
N MET A 296 -12.26 9.38 -20.88
CA MET A 296 -11.42 8.79 -19.82
C MET A 296 -11.60 9.49 -18.46
N ALA A 297 -12.19 10.67 -18.44
CA ALA A 297 -12.44 11.37 -17.20
C ALA A 297 -13.57 10.72 -16.40
N PRO A 298 -13.49 10.66 -15.05
CA PRO A 298 -14.62 10.27 -14.22
C PRO A 298 -15.82 11.20 -14.45
N ALA A 299 -17.02 10.68 -14.29
CA ALA A 299 -18.24 11.47 -14.38
C ALA A 299 -18.22 12.56 -13.27
N GLY A 300 -18.30 13.84 -13.67
CA GLY A 300 -18.26 14.97 -12.73
C GLY A 300 -16.91 15.65 -12.58
N ALA A 301 -15.86 15.20 -13.23
CA ALA A 301 -14.50 15.74 -13.09
C ALA A 301 -14.25 17.06 -13.85
N GLY A 302 -15.19 17.98 -13.92
CA GLY A 302 -14.96 19.38 -14.32
C GLY A 302 -14.15 19.65 -15.60
N GLY A 303 -14.01 18.66 -16.51
CA GLY A 303 -13.26 18.79 -17.76
C GLY A 303 -11.80 18.28 -17.71
N TYR A 304 -11.38 17.65 -16.64
CA TYR A 304 -10.03 17.08 -16.49
C TYR A 304 -9.96 15.64 -16.99
N ASN A 305 -8.80 15.28 -17.51
CA ASN A 305 -8.53 13.94 -18.04
C ASN A 305 -7.80 13.07 -17.00
N ALA A 306 -7.96 11.74 -17.10
CA ALA A 306 -7.21 10.80 -16.29
C ALA A 306 -5.69 10.99 -16.52
N GLY A 307 -4.89 11.10 -15.45
CA GLY A 307 -3.43 11.10 -15.56
C GLY A 307 -2.94 9.77 -16.12
N VAL A 308 -2.22 9.82 -17.24
CA VAL A 308 -1.72 8.63 -17.94
C VAL A 308 -0.28 8.35 -17.50
N THR A 309 -0.06 7.19 -16.90
CA THR A 309 1.24 6.75 -16.38
C THR A 309 1.86 5.61 -17.18
N ALA A 310 1.03 4.82 -17.87
CA ALA A 310 1.48 3.70 -18.67
C ALA A 310 0.66 3.60 -19.96
N LEU A 311 1.33 3.27 -21.05
CA LEU A 311 0.76 3.07 -22.38
C LEU A 311 1.26 1.78 -22.98
N ALA A 312 0.37 1.07 -23.68
CA ALA A 312 0.73 -0.08 -24.51
C ALA A 312 -0.23 -0.17 -25.72
N LEU A 313 0.24 -0.77 -26.79
CA LEU A 313 -0.60 -1.17 -27.91
C LEU A 313 -0.80 -2.69 -27.86
N LYS A 314 -1.98 -3.15 -28.27
CA LYS A 314 -2.20 -4.57 -28.46
C LYS A 314 -1.39 -5.06 -29.67
N PRO A 315 -0.50 -6.05 -29.53
CA PRO A 315 0.25 -6.61 -30.64
C PRO A 315 -0.65 -7.01 -31.82
N GLY A 316 -0.25 -6.60 -33.03
CA GLY A 316 -1.01 -6.87 -34.25
C GLY A 316 -2.27 -6.01 -34.47
N SER A 317 -2.49 -4.95 -33.70
CA SER A 317 -3.66 -4.07 -33.82
C SER A 317 -3.31 -2.60 -33.54
N SER A 318 -3.25 -1.78 -34.56
CA SER A 318 -2.94 -0.34 -34.46
C SER A 318 -4.04 0.49 -33.79
N GLY A 319 -5.29 0.00 -33.76
CA GLY A 319 -6.43 0.75 -33.19
C GLY A 319 -6.75 0.42 -31.74
N VAL A 320 -6.05 -0.57 -31.13
CA VAL A 320 -6.26 -0.95 -29.73
C VAL A 320 -5.17 -0.38 -28.84
N VAL A 321 -5.51 0.71 -28.13
CA VAL A 321 -4.61 1.37 -27.17
C VAL A 321 -5.07 1.05 -25.77
N LEU A 322 -4.10 0.72 -24.92
CA LEU A 322 -4.25 0.36 -23.52
C LEU A 322 -3.60 1.44 -22.66
N VAL A 323 -4.31 1.89 -21.65
CA VAL A 323 -3.88 3.00 -20.79
C VAL A 323 -3.97 2.61 -19.33
N GLY A 324 -2.88 2.80 -18.61
CA GLY A 324 -2.84 2.80 -17.15
C GLY A 324 -2.90 4.24 -16.63
N SER A 325 -3.80 4.48 -15.69
CA SER A 325 -3.94 5.75 -15.00
C SER A 325 -3.43 5.65 -13.57
N GLU A 326 -2.82 6.72 -13.08
CA GLU A 326 -2.36 6.78 -11.70
C GLU A 326 -3.49 6.68 -10.66
N TYR A 327 -4.72 7.06 -11.04
CA TYR A 327 -5.81 7.25 -10.08
C TYR A 327 -7.10 6.51 -10.41
N THR A 328 -7.35 6.22 -11.69
CA THR A 328 -8.65 5.73 -12.17
C THR A 328 -8.61 4.32 -12.73
N GLY A 329 -7.43 3.69 -12.73
CA GLY A 329 -7.25 2.32 -13.14
C GLY A 329 -6.91 2.14 -14.63
N PHE A 330 -7.48 1.13 -15.26
CA PHE A 330 -7.17 0.71 -16.60
C PHE A 330 -8.26 1.08 -17.61
N TYR A 331 -7.83 1.58 -18.77
CA TYR A 331 -8.71 1.92 -19.90
C TYR A 331 -8.26 1.24 -21.19
N ARG A 332 -9.22 0.92 -22.04
CA ARG A 332 -9.00 0.34 -23.35
C ARG A 332 -9.83 1.06 -24.39
N THR A 333 -9.24 1.38 -25.53
CA THR A 333 -9.96 1.73 -26.77
C THR A 333 -9.77 0.64 -27.81
N ALA A 334 -10.74 0.51 -28.73
CA ALA A 334 -10.64 -0.34 -29.91
C ALA A 334 -10.73 0.47 -31.23
N ASN A 335 -10.69 1.81 -31.13
CA ASN A 335 -10.90 2.73 -32.25
C ASN A 335 -9.98 3.95 -32.16
N ALA A 336 -8.72 3.69 -31.81
CA ALA A 336 -7.64 4.67 -31.75
C ALA A 336 -7.98 5.92 -30.89
N GLY A 337 -8.70 5.72 -29.77
CA GLY A 337 -9.05 6.80 -28.85
C GLY A 337 -10.35 7.55 -29.13
N ALA A 338 -11.11 7.15 -30.16
CA ALA A 338 -12.42 7.76 -30.43
C ALA A 338 -13.46 7.44 -29.33
N SER A 339 -13.28 6.35 -28.61
CA SER A 339 -14.04 6.02 -27.39
C SER A 339 -13.23 5.13 -26.48
N TRP A 340 -13.47 5.24 -25.16
CA TRP A 340 -12.75 4.51 -24.13
C TRP A 340 -13.68 3.66 -23.29
N GLN A 341 -13.19 2.48 -22.87
CA GLN A 341 -13.84 1.60 -21.92
C GLN A 341 -12.94 1.49 -20.70
N ARG A 342 -13.48 1.81 -19.53
CA ARG A 342 -12.86 1.53 -18.26
C ARG A 342 -13.08 0.06 -17.90
N ARG A 343 -12.03 -0.65 -17.48
CA ARG A 343 -12.06 -2.08 -17.22
C ARG A 343 -11.24 -2.38 -15.97
N ASN A 344 -11.88 -2.26 -14.79
CA ASN A 344 -11.22 -2.37 -13.48
C ASN A 344 -11.67 -3.59 -12.68
N SER A 345 -12.57 -4.44 -13.19
CA SER A 345 -13.09 -5.57 -12.42
C SER A 345 -11.99 -6.50 -11.93
N GLY A 346 -11.86 -6.65 -10.59
CA GLY A 346 -10.80 -7.40 -9.92
C GLY A 346 -9.48 -6.62 -9.70
N LEU A 347 -9.41 -5.34 -10.11
CA LEU A 347 -8.23 -4.50 -9.90
C LEU A 347 -8.33 -3.76 -8.55
N SER A 348 -7.68 -4.26 -7.52
CA SER A 348 -7.61 -3.64 -6.19
C SER A 348 -6.30 -2.86 -6.03
N SER A 349 -6.34 -1.56 -6.35
CA SER A 349 -5.15 -0.68 -6.27
C SER A 349 -5.50 0.75 -5.84
N VAL A 350 -6.60 0.92 -5.10
CA VAL A 350 -7.06 2.21 -4.58
C VAL A 350 -6.44 2.46 -3.22
N THR A 351 -5.70 3.57 -3.07
CA THR A 351 -5.14 3.96 -1.77
C THR A 351 -6.21 4.64 -0.91
N VAL A 352 -6.65 4.00 0.15
CA VAL A 352 -7.68 4.49 1.07
C VAL A 352 -7.04 5.12 2.29
N ARG A 353 -7.38 6.39 2.58
CA ARG A 353 -6.83 7.19 3.69
C ARG A 353 -7.84 7.69 4.68
N SER A 354 -9.12 7.55 4.38
CA SER A 354 -10.18 7.85 5.33
C SER A 354 -11.34 6.88 5.15
N LEU A 355 -11.98 6.52 6.25
CA LEU A 355 -13.14 5.65 6.30
C LEU A 355 -14.23 6.30 7.15
N ALA A 356 -15.48 6.11 6.75
CA ALA A 356 -16.64 6.41 7.59
C ALA A 356 -17.67 5.30 7.42
N VAL A 357 -17.98 4.62 8.51
CA VAL A 357 -18.98 3.56 8.57
C VAL A 357 -20.29 4.15 9.10
N ASN A 358 -21.42 3.77 8.51
CA ASN A 358 -22.71 4.21 9.01
C ASN A 358 -23.03 3.46 10.31
N PRO A 359 -23.18 4.17 11.46
CA PRO A 359 -23.32 3.52 12.77
C PRO A 359 -24.67 2.80 12.95
N LEU A 360 -25.61 2.96 12.03
CA LEU A 360 -26.92 2.29 12.06
C LEU A 360 -27.05 1.20 10.97
N ASN A 361 -26.07 1.09 10.07
CA ASN A 361 -26.08 0.10 8.99
C ASN A 361 -24.65 -0.19 8.48
N SER A 362 -24.05 -1.23 9.00
CA SER A 362 -22.71 -1.73 8.65
C SER A 362 -22.44 -1.97 7.14
N ASN A 363 -23.50 -2.14 6.37
CA ASN A 363 -23.37 -2.31 4.92
C ASN A 363 -23.06 -1.00 4.18
N ILE A 364 -23.15 0.16 4.87
CA ILE A 364 -22.87 1.45 4.25
C ILE A 364 -21.52 1.97 4.74
N ILE A 365 -20.55 1.97 3.84
CA ILE A 365 -19.19 2.42 4.13
C ILE A 365 -18.76 3.44 3.07
N TYR A 366 -18.16 4.52 3.51
CA TYR A 366 -17.51 5.52 2.67
C TYR A 366 -16.01 5.40 2.81
N ALA A 367 -15.29 5.34 1.68
CA ALA A 367 -13.84 5.25 1.62
C ALA A 367 -13.27 6.45 0.84
N GLY A 368 -12.43 7.26 1.49
CA GLY A 368 -11.77 8.40 0.87
C GLY A 368 -10.39 8.03 0.34
N GLN A 369 -10.14 8.33 -0.94
CA GLN A 369 -8.84 8.16 -1.60
C GLN A 369 -7.97 9.38 -1.34
N GLY A 370 -6.71 9.19 -0.89
CA GLY A 370 -5.96 10.28 -0.28
C GLY A 370 -4.58 10.64 -0.80
N ASP A 371 -4.05 10.02 -1.84
CA ASP A 371 -2.62 10.16 -2.18
C ASP A 371 -2.24 11.21 -3.23
N ALA A 372 -3.18 11.92 -3.78
CA ALA A 372 -2.87 12.72 -4.95
C ALA A 372 -2.90 14.22 -4.70
N ILE A 373 -1.74 14.83 -4.76
CA ILE A 373 -1.57 16.30 -4.82
C ILE A 373 -2.18 16.87 -6.12
N ASN A 374 -2.24 16.06 -7.19
CA ASN A 374 -2.66 16.45 -8.53
C ASN A 374 -3.84 15.61 -9.06
N SER A 375 -4.58 14.89 -8.19
CA SER A 375 -5.55 13.94 -8.70
C SER A 375 -6.93 14.53 -8.87
N LEU A 376 -7.38 14.38 -10.04
CA LEU A 376 -8.73 14.51 -10.53
C LEU A 376 -9.46 13.17 -10.47
N ALA A 377 -9.20 12.41 -9.40
CA ALA A 377 -9.62 11.03 -9.23
C ALA A 377 -11.03 10.93 -8.62
N GLU A 378 -11.54 9.74 -8.66
CA GLU A 378 -12.66 9.33 -7.85
C GLU A 378 -12.18 9.32 -6.38
N ASN A 379 -12.50 10.38 -5.65
CA ASN A 379 -11.92 10.64 -4.34
C ASN A 379 -12.71 10.01 -3.19
N ILE A 380 -14.01 9.69 -3.41
CA ILE A 380 -14.85 9.01 -2.44
C ILE A 380 -15.58 7.85 -3.11
N TRP A 381 -15.49 6.70 -2.50
CA TRP A 381 -16.19 5.49 -2.85
C TRP A 381 -17.24 5.16 -1.82
N LEU A 382 -18.34 4.57 -2.24
CA LEU A 382 -19.48 4.19 -1.40
C LEU A 382 -19.91 2.76 -1.72
N THR A 383 -20.12 1.99 -0.67
CA THR A 383 -20.79 0.69 -0.74
C THR A 383 -22.10 0.72 0.04
N PHE A 384 -23.10 -0.10 -0.40
CA PHE A 384 -24.35 -0.34 0.29
C PHE A 384 -24.54 -1.80 0.70
N ASP A 385 -23.52 -2.62 0.46
CA ASP A 385 -23.55 -4.08 0.63
C ASP A 385 -22.32 -4.62 1.38
N GLY A 386 -21.74 -3.80 2.27
CA GLY A 386 -20.62 -4.18 3.12
C GLY A 386 -19.29 -4.36 2.35
N GLY A 387 -19.18 -3.74 1.16
CA GLY A 387 -17.95 -3.82 0.36
C GLY A 387 -17.99 -4.85 -0.78
N VAL A 388 -19.11 -5.58 -0.95
CA VAL A 388 -19.26 -6.51 -2.09
C VAL A 388 -19.21 -5.75 -3.42
N SER A 389 -19.78 -4.54 -3.45
CA SER A 389 -19.66 -3.64 -4.58
C SER A 389 -19.44 -2.20 -4.13
N TRP A 390 -18.66 -1.44 -4.92
CA TRP A 390 -18.36 -0.05 -4.66
C TRP A 390 -18.73 0.83 -5.85
N SER A 391 -19.23 2.01 -5.55
CA SER A 391 -19.58 3.02 -6.54
C SER A 391 -18.93 4.35 -6.19
N PRO A 392 -18.45 5.13 -7.19
CA PRO A 392 -17.93 6.47 -6.94
C PRO A 392 -19.04 7.41 -6.44
N ALA A 393 -18.73 8.19 -5.42
CA ALA A 393 -19.63 9.17 -4.80
C ALA A 393 -19.03 10.58 -4.88
N ASN A 394 -18.71 11.07 -6.09
CA ASN A 394 -17.84 12.23 -6.35
C ASN A 394 -18.54 13.43 -6.99
N VAL A 395 -19.84 13.38 -7.24
CA VAL A 395 -20.53 14.46 -7.95
C VAL A 395 -20.43 15.76 -7.17
N GLY A 396 -19.77 16.77 -7.76
CA GLY A 396 -19.54 18.08 -7.12
C GLY A 396 -18.36 18.13 -6.15
N LEU A 397 -17.62 17.03 -5.97
CA LEU A 397 -16.42 16.99 -5.13
C LEU A 397 -15.19 17.41 -5.97
N ASP A 398 -14.75 18.64 -5.80
CA ASP A 398 -13.56 19.18 -6.47
C ASP A 398 -12.35 19.18 -5.49
N ALA A 399 -12.02 17.99 -4.98
CA ALA A 399 -10.91 17.78 -4.04
C ALA A 399 -9.74 17.05 -4.69
N GLY A 400 -8.53 17.39 -4.31
CA GLY A 400 -7.30 16.69 -4.77
C GLY A 400 -7.02 15.36 -4.05
N GLY A 401 -7.80 15.00 -3.03
CA GLY A 401 -7.70 13.79 -2.21
C GLY A 401 -8.37 14.01 -0.87
N VAL A 402 -9.02 12.98 -0.36
CA VAL A 402 -9.81 13.03 0.87
C VAL A 402 -9.05 12.33 2.00
N ARG A 403 -8.69 13.08 3.04
CA ARG A 403 -7.93 12.60 4.19
C ARG A 403 -8.73 12.47 5.47
N GLY A 404 -9.86 13.18 5.56
CA GLY A 404 -10.79 13.10 6.67
C GLY A 404 -12.22 12.96 6.17
N LEU A 405 -12.97 12.05 6.77
CA LEU A 405 -14.41 11.88 6.56
C LEU A 405 -15.10 11.88 7.92
N ALA A 406 -16.20 12.60 8.04
CA ALA A 406 -17.04 12.56 9.20
C ALA A 406 -18.50 12.42 8.78
N LEU A 407 -19.16 11.39 9.31
CA LEU A 407 -20.58 11.11 9.10
C LEU A 407 -21.37 11.65 10.29
N ASP A 408 -22.44 12.37 10.01
CA ASP A 408 -23.37 12.84 11.02
C ASP A 408 -24.31 11.70 11.47
N PRO A 409 -24.14 11.15 12.69
CA PRO A 409 -24.88 9.99 13.15
C PRO A 409 -26.36 10.25 13.28
N ASN A 410 -26.80 11.50 13.52
CA ASN A 410 -28.20 11.86 13.62
C ASN A 410 -28.96 11.73 12.29
N THR A 411 -28.22 11.70 11.17
CA THR A 411 -28.79 11.56 9.81
C THR A 411 -28.60 10.16 9.22
N ALA A 412 -27.94 9.27 9.92
CA ALA A 412 -27.52 7.95 9.44
C ALA A 412 -28.66 6.96 9.13
N ALA A 413 -29.86 7.20 9.65
CA ALA A 413 -31.03 6.32 9.45
C ALA A 413 -31.54 6.27 8.00
N SER A 414 -31.20 7.28 7.18
CA SER A 414 -31.60 7.35 5.78
C SER A 414 -30.37 7.40 4.87
N PRO A 415 -30.03 6.34 4.13
CA PRO A 415 -28.85 6.33 3.27
C PRO A 415 -28.78 7.50 2.27
N LEU A 416 -29.92 7.89 1.70
CA LEU A 416 -30.04 9.01 0.76
C LEU A 416 -30.22 10.37 1.46
N GLY A 417 -30.26 10.42 2.77
CA GLY A 417 -30.37 11.63 3.57
C GLY A 417 -29.18 11.84 4.52
N THR A 418 -28.21 10.94 4.48
CA THR A 418 -27.03 11.01 5.35
C THR A 418 -26.21 12.26 5.01
N VAL A 419 -25.86 13.01 6.05
CA VAL A 419 -24.95 14.14 5.97
C VAL A 419 -23.52 13.67 6.25
N LEU A 420 -22.60 14.00 5.34
CA LEU A 420 -21.18 13.76 5.53
C LEU A 420 -20.39 15.02 5.23
N TYR A 421 -19.23 15.09 5.87
CA TYR A 421 -18.22 16.11 5.63
C TYR A 421 -16.93 15.44 5.19
N ALA A 422 -16.23 16.05 4.22
CA ALA A 422 -14.95 15.59 3.72
C ALA A 422 -13.92 16.70 3.85
N ALA A 423 -12.73 16.36 4.37
CA ALA A 423 -11.59 17.23 4.44
C ALA A 423 -10.47 16.69 3.55
N GLY A 424 -9.88 17.55 2.73
CA GLY A 424 -8.89 17.10 1.76
C GLY A 424 -7.99 18.23 1.25
N TRP A 425 -7.32 17.96 0.14
CA TRP A 425 -6.53 18.97 -0.56
C TRP A 425 -7.47 19.92 -1.29
N SER A 426 -7.22 21.21 -1.16
CA SER A 426 -7.77 22.16 -2.10
C SER A 426 -7.19 21.87 -3.49
N ARG A 427 -7.96 22.17 -4.53
CA ARG A 427 -7.54 21.96 -5.91
C ARG A 427 -6.15 22.54 -6.16
N PRO A 428 -5.18 21.78 -6.68
CA PRO A 428 -3.89 22.31 -7.03
C PRO A 428 -4.03 23.28 -8.20
N LEU A 429 -3.40 24.42 -8.05
CA LEU A 429 -3.27 25.42 -9.11
C LEU A 429 -2.32 24.91 -10.20
N SER A 430 -2.76 23.97 -11.03
CA SER A 430 -2.05 23.66 -12.29
C SER A 430 -2.25 24.75 -13.35
N ASP A 431 -3.16 25.67 -13.11
CA ASP A 431 -3.42 26.81 -13.96
C ASP A 431 -3.11 28.11 -13.21
N VAL A 432 -1.86 28.55 -13.31
CA VAL A 432 -1.38 29.85 -12.78
C VAL A 432 -2.08 31.05 -13.43
N SER A 433 -3.02 30.85 -14.36
CA SER A 433 -3.79 31.89 -15.00
C SER A 433 -5.12 32.23 -14.31
N MET A 434 -5.56 31.41 -13.33
CA MET A 434 -6.79 31.66 -12.57
C MET A 434 -6.51 32.43 -11.27
N PRO A 435 -7.29 33.46 -10.95
CA PRO A 435 -7.15 34.12 -9.65
C PRO A 435 -7.57 33.18 -8.51
N ILE A 436 -6.76 33.15 -7.45
CA ILE A 436 -6.85 32.27 -6.28
C ILE A 436 -8.18 32.33 -5.54
N ARG A 437 -8.98 33.33 -5.76
CA ARG A 437 -10.34 33.47 -5.16
C ARG A 437 -11.30 32.34 -5.53
N GLU A 438 -10.93 31.42 -6.43
CA GLU A 438 -11.73 30.27 -6.84
C GLU A 438 -11.14 28.94 -6.29
N ALA A 439 -10.08 28.98 -5.44
CA ALA A 439 -9.56 27.79 -4.82
C ALA A 439 -10.50 27.35 -3.67
N SER A 440 -10.93 26.09 -3.71
CA SER A 440 -11.65 25.43 -2.61
C SER A 440 -10.85 25.49 -1.31
N GLY A 441 -11.51 25.71 -0.17
CA GLY A 441 -10.88 25.58 1.15
C GLY A 441 -10.57 24.14 1.55
N GLY A 442 -10.89 23.16 0.69
CA GLY A 442 -10.63 21.75 0.95
C GLY A 442 -11.63 21.12 1.91
N VAL A 443 -12.80 21.71 2.12
CA VAL A 443 -13.86 21.18 2.97
C VAL A 443 -15.16 21.08 2.18
N PHE A 444 -15.76 19.90 2.17
CA PHE A 444 -16.94 19.58 1.37
C PHE A 444 -18.03 18.96 2.23
N LYS A 445 -19.29 19.16 1.84
CA LYS A 445 -20.47 18.60 2.50
C LYS A 445 -21.40 17.93 1.50
N THR A 446 -21.94 16.78 1.84
CA THR A 446 -23.09 16.19 1.18
C THR A 446 -24.26 16.09 2.16
N SER A 447 -25.49 16.25 1.67
CA SER A 447 -26.73 16.04 2.45
C SER A 447 -27.62 14.96 1.84
N ASN A 448 -27.06 14.19 0.92
CA ASN A 448 -27.78 13.14 0.19
C ASN A 448 -26.96 11.84 0.05
N GLY A 449 -26.17 11.52 1.09
CA GLY A 449 -25.42 10.28 1.16
C GLY A 449 -24.35 10.13 0.08
N GLY A 450 -23.74 11.23 -0.35
CA GLY A 450 -22.70 11.21 -1.41
C GLY A 450 -23.23 11.41 -2.84
N GLY A 451 -24.56 11.56 -3.01
CA GLY A 451 -25.16 11.81 -4.33
C GLY A 451 -24.82 13.18 -4.93
N GLY A 452 -24.28 14.09 -4.12
CA GLY A 452 -23.78 15.39 -4.54
C GLY A 452 -23.08 16.10 -3.40
N TRP A 453 -21.94 16.74 -3.68
CA TRP A 453 -21.13 17.49 -2.74
C TRP A 453 -21.14 18.97 -3.05
N ALA A 454 -21.16 19.79 -2.01
CA ALA A 454 -20.99 21.22 -2.07
C ALA A 454 -19.69 21.60 -1.38
N ASP A 455 -18.93 22.49 -1.98
CA ASP A 455 -17.80 23.14 -1.30
C ASP A 455 -18.35 24.05 -0.21
N ILE A 456 -17.91 23.84 1.01
CA ILE A 456 -18.24 24.68 2.17
C ILE A 456 -17.00 25.37 2.73
N GLY A 457 -15.87 25.20 2.07
CA GLY A 457 -14.60 25.83 2.42
C GLY A 457 -14.38 27.19 1.74
N GLU A 458 -15.27 27.67 0.86
CA GLU A 458 -15.14 28.96 0.17
C GLU A 458 -15.07 30.15 1.14
N ASP A 459 -15.79 30.08 2.28
CA ASP A 459 -15.82 31.12 3.32
C ASP A 459 -14.75 30.94 4.41
N LEU A 460 -13.85 29.95 4.28
CA LEU A 460 -12.69 29.91 5.16
C LEU A 460 -11.88 31.21 4.98
N PRO A 461 -11.44 31.84 6.09
CA PRO A 461 -10.69 33.09 6.04
C PRO A 461 -9.41 32.92 5.24
N LEU A 462 -9.43 33.23 3.95
CA LEU A 462 -8.30 33.16 3.05
C LEU A 462 -7.37 34.37 3.29
N PRO A 463 -6.05 34.21 3.11
CA PRO A 463 -5.15 35.36 3.10
C PRO A 463 -5.40 36.26 1.88
N ASP A 464 -5.12 37.53 2.05
CA ASP A 464 -5.32 38.56 1.01
C ASP A 464 -4.40 38.41 -0.21
N ASN A 465 -3.49 37.43 -0.22
CA ASN A 465 -2.41 37.25 -1.20
C ASN A 465 -2.51 36.01 -2.06
N GLN A 466 -1.92 36.07 -3.24
CA GLN A 466 -2.24 35.33 -4.44
C GLN A 466 -1.73 33.87 -4.53
N PHE A 467 -1.11 33.26 -3.51
CA PHE A 467 -0.50 31.92 -3.61
C PHE A 467 -0.66 31.09 -2.35
N ALA A 468 -1.90 30.86 -1.91
CA ALA A 468 -2.16 30.02 -0.78
C ALA A 468 -2.89 28.75 -1.20
N PHE A 469 -2.49 27.59 -0.70
CA PHE A 469 -3.25 26.35 -0.78
C PHE A 469 -3.50 25.81 0.61
N SER A 470 -4.65 25.16 0.79
CA SER A 470 -5.03 24.55 2.04
C SER A 470 -5.01 23.03 1.89
N VAL A 471 -4.57 22.38 2.94
CA VAL A 471 -4.68 20.93 3.10
C VAL A 471 -5.38 20.68 4.43
N MET A 472 -6.68 20.44 4.37
CA MET A 472 -7.41 19.96 5.52
C MET A 472 -7.25 18.44 5.63
N ARG A 473 -6.95 17.97 6.84
CA ARG A 473 -6.61 16.57 7.11
C ARG A 473 -7.63 15.88 7.98
N SER A 474 -8.28 16.62 8.84
CA SER A 474 -9.22 16.11 9.83
C SER A 474 -10.48 16.95 9.87
N VAL A 475 -11.61 16.30 10.05
CA VAL A 475 -12.91 16.92 10.33
C VAL A 475 -13.59 16.13 11.44
N VAL A 476 -14.10 16.84 12.46
CA VAL A 476 -14.83 16.24 13.59
C VAL A 476 -16.11 17.04 13.88
N LEU A 477 -17.11 16.34 14.35
CA LEU A 477 -18.44 16.90 14.64
C LEU A 477 -18.66 16.91 16.14
N ASP A 478 -19.25 18.00 16.65
CA ASP A 478 -19.71 18.07 18.04
C ASP A 478 -21.01 17.28 18.19
N PRO A 479 -21.00 16.15 18.89
CA PRO A 479 -22.18 15.28 19.01
C PRO A 479 -23.34 15.92 19.79
N SER A 480 -23.10 16.99 20.55
CA SER A 480 -24.13 17.72 21.31
C SER A 480 -24.81 18.83 20.51
N SER A 481 -24.32 19.13 19.29
CA SER A 481 -24.76 20.28 18.50
C SER A 481 -25.95 20.00 17.58
N GLY A 482 -26.70 18.93 17.84
CA GLY A 482 -27.86 18.55 17.02
C GLY A 482 -28.94 19.67 16.95
N SER A 483 -29.43 19.94 15.75
CA SER A 483 -30.49 20.91 15.52
C SER A 483 -31.86 20.38 15.99
N GLY A 484 -32.79 21.28 16.23
CA GLY A 484 -34.15 20.93 16.70
C GLY A 484 -34.31 20.95 18.21
N PRO A 485 -35.57 20.86 18.70
CA PRO A 485 -35.90 21.00 20.13
C PRO A 485 -35.34 19.88 21.02
N GLU A 486 -35.10 18.71 20.45
CA GLU A 486 -34.60 17.49 21.14
C GLU A 486 -33.14 17.22 20.86
N GLY A 487 -32.49 18.03 19.99
CA GLY A 487 -31.08 17.85 19.59
C GLY A 487 -30.84 16.65 18.67
N ASP A 488 -31.90 16.07 18.12
CA ASP A 488 -31.87 14.88 17.26
C ASP A 488 -31.70 15.18 15.74
N GLY A 489 -31.73 16.46 15.38
CA GLY A 489 -31.51 16.90 14.01
C GLY A 489 -30.04 16.95 13.63
N PRO A 490 -29.71 17.30 12.37
CA PRO A 490 -28.33 17.39 11.88
C PRO A 490 -27.43 18.22 12.79
N LEU A 491 -26.20 17.75 12.99
CA LEU A 491 -25.20 18.43 13.80
C LEU A 491 -24.78 19.77 13.16
N GLN A 492 -24.59 20.78 13.98
CA GLN A 492 -24.32 22.15 13.52
C GLN A 492 -22.87 22.57 13.74
N THR A 493 -22.23 22.10 14.82
CA THR A 493 -20.88 22.48 15.16
C THR A 493 -19.88 21.45 14.65
N LEU A 494 -18.89 21.93 13.90
CA LEU A 494 -17.82 21.10 13.37
C LEU A 494 -16.49 21.84 13.41
N TYR A 495 -15.40 21.06 13.47
CA TYR A 495 -14.03 21.55 13.43
C TYR A 495 -13.29 20.90 12.29
N VAL A 496 -12.44 21.69 11.62
CA VAL A 496 -11.50 21.18 10.60
C VAL A 496 -10.09 21.59 10.96
N GLY A 497 -9.14 20.68 10.73
CA GLY A 497 -7.73 20.88 11.04
C GLY A 497 -6.81 20.45 9.89
N GLY A 498 -5.67 21.12 9.74
CA GLY A 498 -4.73 20.80 8.68
C GLY A 498 -3.44 21.61 8.72
N ASN A 499 -2.87 21.85 7.54
CA ASN A 499 -1.59 22.57 7.41
C ASN A 499 -1.70 24.08 7.68
N GLY A 500 -2.90 24.63 7.70
CA GLY A 500 -3.11 26.08 7.70
C GLY A 500 -2.75 26.70 6.35
N TRP A 501 -2.83 28.02 6.30
CA TRP A 501 -2.50 28.80 5.12
C TRP A 501 -1.11 29.42 5.26
N ILE A 502 -0.29 29.35 4.21
CA ILE A 502 1.01 30.02 4.13
C ILE A 502 0.85 31.18 3.14
N ASP A 503 0.97 32.40 3.64
CA ASP A 503 1.04 33.59 2.80
C ASP A 503 2.45 33.72 2.20
N TYR A 504 2.54 33.89 0.90
CA TYR A 504 3.79 34.21 0.23
C TYR A 504 3.77 35.69 -0.21
N LEU A 505 4.72 36.48 0.21
CA LEU A 505 4.91 37.86 -0.24
C LEU A 505 5.99 37.89 -1.32
N ASP A 506 5.69 38.56 -2.42
CA ASP A 506 6.70 38.97 -3.40
C ASP A 506 7.45 40.20 -2.83
N ASP A 507 8.74 40.06 -2.58
CA ASP A 507 9.61 41.15 -2.16
C ASP A 507 9.96 42.15 -3.27
N GLY A 508 9.33 42.00 -4.45
CA GLY A 508 9.55 42.80 -5.66
C GLY A 508 10.72 42.29 -6.50
N SER A 509 11.36 41.21 -6.14
CA SER A 509 12.41 40.55 -6.93
C SER A 509 11.90 39.37 -7.76
N GLY A 510 10.61 39.01 -7.63
CA GLY A 510 10.03 37.82 -8.20
C GLY A 510 10.33 36.56 -7.37
N VAL A 511 10.94 36.72 -6.20
CA VAL A 511 11.15 35.64 -5.23
C VAL A 511 10.04 35.72 -4.18
N PHE A 512 9.22 34.71 -4.13
CA PHE A 512 8.15 34.58 -3.15
C PHE A 512 8.73 34.11 -1.80
N GLN A 513 8.62 34.95 -0.78
CA GLN A 513 9.00 34.63 0.58
C GLN A 513 7.75 34.29 1.40
N PRO A 514 7.70 33.18 2.11
CA PRO A 514 6.59 32.87 2.98
C PRO A 514 6.56 33.91 4.13
N SER A 515 5.41 34.56 4.34
CA SER A 515 5.36 35.71 5.25
C SER A 515 4.58 35.49 6.54
N VAL A 516 3.51 34.69 6.52
CA VAL A 516 2.69 34.39 7.72
C VAL A 516 2.04 33.02 7.55
N LEU A 517 2.16 32.18 8.58
CA LEU A 517 1.31 31.02 8.74
C LEU A 517 0.02 31.45 9.42
N ARG A 518 -1.12 31.24 8.76
CA ARG A 518 -2.42 31.53 9.37
C ARG A 518 -3.10 30.24 9.78
N HIS A 519 -4.06 30.38 10.61
CA HIS A 519 -4.90 29.40 11.30
C HIS A 519 -4.91 27.97 10.72
N ARG A 520 -4.75 27.00 11.60
CA ARG A 520 -4.66 25.57 11.31
C ARG A 520 -5.90 24.81 11.73
N ILE A 521 -6.72 25.40 12.61
CA ILE A 521 -8.00 24.86 13.03
C ILE A 521 -9.07 25.94 12.83
N TYR A 522 -10.18 25.52 12.26
CA TYR A 522 -11.37 26.34 12.07
C TYR A 522 -12.59 25.65 12.69
N ARG A 523 -13.51 26.45 13.22
CA ARG A 523 -14.79 26.03 13.78
C ARG A 523 -15.92 26.62 12.94
N SER A 524 -16.98 25.85 12.72
CA SER A 524 -18.27 26.30 12.24
C SER A 524 -19.34 25.92 13.27
N ASP A 525 -20.30 26.78 13.49
CA ASP A 525 -21.48 26.55 14.36
C ASP A 525 -22.80 26.50 13.54
N ASP A 526 -22.70 26.49 12.22
CA ASP A 526 -23.82 26.51 11.27
C ASP A 526 -23.68 25.48 10.15
N ALA A 527 -23.13 24.31 10.50
CA ALA A 527 -22.96 23.17 9.61
C ALA A 527 -22.12 23.49 8.36
N GLY A 528 -21.12 24.38 8.53
CA GLY A 528 -20.15 24.75 7.49
C GLY A 528 -20.57 25.95 6.65
N ALA A 529 -21.63 26.67 7.00
CA ALA A 529 -22.06 27.86 6.28
C ALA A 529 -21.17 29.09 6.59
N SER A 530 -20.52 29.11 7.76
CA SER A 530 -19.51 30.11 8.11
C SER A 530 -18.42 29.51 8.99
N TRP A 531 -17.23 30.11 8.97
CA TRP A 531 -16.06 29.60 9.67
C TRP A 531 -15.37 30.69 10.49
N VAL A 532 -14.90 30.29 11.68
CA VAL A 532 -14.08 31.14 12.54
C VAL A 532 -12.79 30.42 12.91
N PRO A 533 -11.64 31.12 12.99
CA PRO A 533 -10.40 30.54 13.50
C PRO A 533 -10.56 30.02 14.93
N ALA A 534 -10.01 28.83 15.19
CA ALA A 534 -10.11 28.13 16.47
C ALA A 534 -8.78 27.50 16.89
N ASP A 535 -7.65 28.19 16.69
CA ASP A 535 -6.30 27.68 16.98
C ASP A 535 -5.47 28.57 17.90
N ASN A 536 -6.10 29.42 18.70
CA ASN A 536 -5.40 30.27 19.64
C ASN A 536 -4.63 29.43 20.68
N GLY A 537 -3.34 29.71 20.83
CA GLY A 537 -2.45 28.93 21.71
C GLY A 537 -1.67 27.84 21.00
N LEU A 538 -1.99 27.49 19.73
CA LEU A 538 -1.06 26.69 18.92
C LEU A 538 0.15 27.53 18.53
N PRO A 539 1.38 26.97 18.54
CA PRO A 539 2.61 27.72 18.26
C PRO A 539 2.59 28.33 16.87
N VAL A 540 2.92 29.60 16.78
CA VAL A 540 3.18 30.26 15.52
C VAL A 540 4.70 30.18 15.28
N PRO A 541 5.16 29.58 14.17
CA PRO A 541 6.59 29.47 13.91
C PRO A 541 7.24 30.86 13.82
N GLU A 542 8.32 31.06 14.59
CA GLU A 542 9.16 32.24 14.45
C GLU A 542 10.18 32.03 13.32
N TRP A 543 10.37 33.06 12.49
CA TRP A 543 11.35 33.03 11.41
C TRP A 543 12.77 33.08 11.97
N ILE A 544 13.61 32.13 11.52
CA ILE A 544 15.04 32.11 11.83
C ILE A 544 15.81 32.40 10.53
N ASP A 545 16.40 33.58 10.44
CA ASP A 545 17.42 34.03 9.46
C ASP A 545 17.20 33.58 8.00
N GLY A 546 16.05 33.91 7.41
CA GLY A 546 15.82 33.75 5.96
C GLY A 546 15.67 32.31 5.48
N SER A 547 15.60 31.34 6.37
CA SER A 547 15.28 29.95 6.09
C SER A 547 13.80 29.68 6.33
N THR A 548 13.22 28.71 5.63
CA THR A 548 11.81 28.29 5.84
C THR A 548 11.59 27.91 7.29
N ALA A 549 10.76 28.65 8.01
CA ALA A 549 10.41 28.34 9.39
C ALA A 549 9.73 26.95 9.48
N PRO A 550 9.95 26.18 10.58
CA PRO A 550 9.25 24.93 10.79
C PRO A 550 7.75 25.19 10.91
N THR A 551 6.95 24.55 10.07
CA THR A 551 5.49 24.69 10.09
C THR A 551 4.88 23.61 10.96
N VAL A 552 4.07 23.99 11.96
CA VAL A 552 3.26 23.05 12.73
C VAL A 552 2.01 22.73 11.93
N THR A 553 1.77 21.45 11.70
CA THR A 553 0.60 20.93 10.99
C THR A 553 -0.27 20.12 11.93
N VAL A 554 -1.57 20.36 11.95
CA VAL A 554 -2.55 19.51 12.65
C VAL A 554 -2.82 18.28 11.77
N ILE A 555 -2.57 17.08 12.32
CA ILE A 555 -2.76 15.81 11.63
C ILE A 555 -4.14 15.25 11.92
N GLN A 556 -4.53 15.20 13.20
CA GLN A 556 -5.83 14.72 13.64
C GLN A 556 -6.42 15.67 14.69
N LEU A 557 -7.73 15.80 14.63
CA LEU A 557 -8.58 16.39 15.68
C LEU A 557 -9.42 15.30 16.30
N HIS A 558 -9.60 15.36 17.59
CA HIS A 558 -10.54 14.52 18.32
C HIS A 558 -11.36 15.38 19.27
N ILE A 559 -12.62 15.01 19.44
CA ILE A 559 -13.53 15.63 20.38
C ILE A 559 -13.92 14.61 21.44
N ASP A 560 -13.95 15.03 22.70
CA ASP A 560 -14.45 14.18 23.77
C ASP A 560 -15.97 14.00 23.60
N PRO A 561 -16.47 12.78 23.35
CA PRO A 561 -17.88 12.56 23.08
C PRO A 561 -18.79 12.81 24.29
N LEU A 562 -18.24 12.83 25.52
CA LEU A 562 -18.98 13.08 26.77
C LEU A 562 -18.86 14.54 27.23
N ASP A 563 -17.79 15.27 26.80
CA ASP A 563 -17.59 16.69 27.05
C ASP A 563 -17.06 17.39 25.77
N PRO A 564 -17.96 17.80 24.86
CA PRO A 564 -17.56 18.41 23.59
C PRO A 564 -16.83 19.75 23.68
N GLN A 565 -16.70 20.31 24.88
CA GLN A 565 -15.82 21.47 25.12
C GLN A 565 -14.33 21.03 25.16
N THR A 566 -14.08 19.75 25.36
CA THR A 566 -12.73 19.19 25.39
C THR A 566 -12.38 18.61 24.02
N LEU A 567 -11.33 19.17 23.42
CA LEU A 567 -10.78 18.72 22.13
C LEU A 567 -9.29 18.45 22.26
N TYR A 568 -8.80 17.60 21.38
CA TYR A 568 -7.38 17.28 21.24
C TYR A 568 -6.94 17.45 19.80
N ALA A 569 -5.71 17.92 19.62
CA ALA A 569 -5.04 18.04 18.32
C ALA A 569 -3.67 17.35 18.37
N SER A 570 -3.42 16.40 17.48
CA SER A 570 -2.08 15.88 17.24
C SER A 570 -1.40 16.71 16.17
N THR A 571 -0.10 16.96 16.36
CA THR A 571 0.66 17.85 15.48
C THR A 571 1.98 17.25 15.05
N ILE A 572 2.43 17.69 13.86
CA ILE A 572 3.78 17.46 13.37
C ILE A 572 4.49 18.79 13.11
N LEU A 573 5.79 18.79 13.35
CA LEU A 573 6.67 19.88 13.02
C LEU A 573 7.51 19.48 11.81
N ASN A 574 7.36 20.14 10.69
CA ASN A 574 8.20 19.88 9.52
C ASN A 574 9.65 20.37 9.77
N ALA A 575 10.34 19.67 10.66
CA ALA A 575 11.67 20.02 11.16
C ALA A 575 12.83 19.32 10.42
N ILE A 576 12.56 18.44 9.44
CA ILE A 576 13.58 17.66 8.73
C ILE A 576 14.73 18.53 8.18
N PRO A 577 14.48 19.70 7.56
CA PRO A 577 15.58 20.56 7.10
C PRO A 577 16.47 21.07 8.23
N PHE A 578 15.93 21.29 9.42
CA PHE A 578 16.66 21.80 10.60
C PHE A 578 17.52 20.71 11.22
N VAL A 579 16.98 19.52 11.39
CA VAL A 579 17.70 18.38 11.97
C VAL A 579 18.86 17.96 11.04
N ASN A 580 18.64 17.95 9.72
CA ASN A 580 19.69 17.70 8.74
C ASN A 580 20.81 18.78 8.77
N ALA A 581 20.47 20.01 9.21
CA ALA A 581 21.44 21.08 9.42
C ALA A 581 22.09 21.03 10.82
N GLY A 582 21.76 20.04 11.66
CA GLY A 582 22.26 19.91 13.03
C GLY A 582 21.64 20.91 14.01
N LEU A 583 20.46 21.45 13.67
CA LEU A 583 19.70 22.37 14.53
C LEU A 583 18.64 21.60 15.30
N VAL A 584 18.46 21.90 16.57
CA VAL A 584 17.41 21.32 17.42
C VAL A 584 16.19 22.23 17.38
N PRO A 585 15.01 21.75 16.94
CA PRO A 585 13.80 22.56 16.96
C PRO A 585 13.36 22.83 18.41
N THR A 586 12.89 24.04 18.67
CA THR A 586 12.42 24.49 20.01
C THR A 586 10.96 24.92 20.01
N THR A 587 10.26 24.82 18.88
CA THR A 587 8.82 25.11 18.78
C THR A 587 8.02 23.99 19.45
N ASP A 588 7.05 24.32 20.29
CA ASP A 588 6.17 23.32 20.90
C ASP A 588 5.47 22.47 19.83
N ASN A 589 5.42 21.16 20.04
CA ASN A 589 4.86 20.16 19.13
C ASN A 589 4.31 18.95 19.92
N GLY A 590 3.53 18.08 19.28
CA GLY A 590 3.00 16.86 19.88
C GLY A 590 1.49 16.89 20.03
N VAL A 591 0.95 16.76 21.24
CA VAL A 591 -0.48 16.79 21.55
C VAL A 591 -0.84 18.10 22.21
N PHE A 592 -1.91 18.75 21.72
CA PHE A 592 -2.52 19.94 22.34
C PHE A 592 -3.93 19.61 22.78
N ARG A 593 -4.39 20.24 23.87
CA ARG A 593 -5.74 20.11 24.40
C ARG A 593 -6.41 21.48 24.54
N SER A 594 -7.68 21.56 24.14
CA SER A 594 -8.61 22.64 24.47
C SER A 594 -9.66 22.12 25.43
N THR A 595 -10.15 22.96 26.35
CA THR A 595 -11.26 22.68 27.28
C THR A 595 -12.37 23.73 27.19
N ASP A 596 -12.36 24.51 26.12
CA ASP A 596 -13.29 25.61 25.90
C ASP A 596 -13.85 25.64 24.45
N GLY A 597 -14.04 24.48 23.87
CA GLY A 597 -14.59 24.33 22.52
C GLY A 597 -13.67 24.84 21.42
N GLY A 598 -12.35 24.66 21.57
CA GLY A 598 -11.36 25.04 20.57
C GLY A 598 -10.95 26.51 20.61
N LEU A 599 -11.46 27.30 21.57
CA LEU A 599 -11.11 28.72 21.66
C LEU A 599 -9.65 28.93 22.09
N ASN A 600 -9.15 28.11 23.02
CA ASN A 600 -7.77 28.16 23.46
C ASN A 600 -7.16 26.75 23.58
N TRP A 601 -5.89 26.60 23.18
CA TRP A 601 -5.16 25.35 23.20
C TRP A 601 -3.95 25.43 24.12
N THR A 602 -3.68 24.35 24.82
CA THR A 602 -2.52 24.19 25.70
C THR A 602 -1.79 22.90 25.38
N LEU A 603 -0.46 22.92 25.47
CA LEU A 603 0.36 21.73 25.24
C LEU A 603 0.04 20.66 26.29
N ALA A 604 -0.23 19.44 25.83
CA ALA A 604 -0.59 18.27 26.63
C ALA A 604 0.34 17.07 26.28
N SER A 605 1.66 17.32 26.22
CA SER A 605 2.68 16.35 25.77
C SER A 605 3.61 15.86 26.88
N ASN A 606 3.28 16.09 28.16
CA ASN A 606 4.16 15.69 29.26
C ASN A 606 4.32 14.16 29.34
N GLY A 607 5.56 13.68 29.18
CA GLY A 607 5.89 12.24 29.08
C GLY A 607 6.06 11.73 27.65
N LEU A 608 5.69 12.49 26.62
CA LEU A 608 6.08 12.18 25.25
C LEU A 608 7.56 12.52 25.00
N PRO A 609 8.25 11.75 24.13
CA PRO A 609 9.66 11.94 23.85
C PRO A 609 9.93 13.26 23.10
N ARG A 610 11.14 13.76 23.25
CA ARG A 610 11.63 14.95 22.57
C ARG A 610 12.55 14.60 21.41
N PHE A 611 12.78 15.54 20.51
CA PHE A 611 13.79 15.38 19.44
C PHE A 611 15.20 15.20 20.01
N ASP A 612 15.53 15.92 21.08
CA ASP A 612 16.74 15.71 21.86
C ASP A 612 16.38 15.59 23.35
N GLU A 613 16.50 14.41 23.88
CA GLU A 613 16.19 14.09 25.28
C GLU A 613 17.15 14.77 26.28
N ASN A 614 18.32 15.19 25.82
CA ASN A 614 19.30 15.89 26.66
C ASN A 614 19.06 17.39 26.71
N GLU A 615 18.21 17.94 25.84
CA GLU A 615 17.87 19.35 25.75
C GLU A 615 16.39 19.57 26.14
N PRO A 616 16.12 19.96 27.41
CA PRO A 616 14.74 20.12 27.90
C PRO A 616 13.89 21.15 27.15
N THR A 617 14.50 22.01 26.35
CA THR A 617 13.82 23.02 25.53
C THR A 617 13.58 22.54 24.11
N SER A 618 14.06 21.34 23.74
CA SER A 618 13.75 20.78 22.42
C SER A 618 12.26 20.47 22.28
N SER A 619 11.75 20.58 21.04
CA SER A 619 10.38 20.22 20.71
C SER A 619 10.08 18.74 21.06
N HIS A 620 8.84 18.42 21.39
CA HIS A 620 8.41 17.03 21.41
C HIS A 620 8.42 16.46 19.98
N ARG A 621 8.51 15.12 19.88
CA ARG A 621 8.46 14.42 18.60
C ARG A 621 7.07 14.57 17.95
N ASP A 622 7.02 14.42 16.66
CA ASP A 622 5.79 14.42 15.87
C ASP A 622 4.84 13.32 16.35
N VAL A 623 3.54 13.65 16.46
CA VAL A 623 2.47 12.70 16.77
C VAL A 623 1.61 12.48 15.53
N LEU A 624 1.79 11.33 14.88
CA LEU A 624 1.11 11.00 13.62
C LEU A 624 -0.26 10.39 13.81
N ALA A 625 -0.48 9.69 14.91
CA ALA A 625 -1.74 9.03 15.22
C ALA A 625 -2.12 9.29 16.67
N MET A 626 -3.41 9.51 16.89
CA MET A 626 -3.99 9.65 18.21
C MET A 626 -5.42 9.07 18.22
N ALA A 627 -5.89 8.62 19.37
CA ALA A 627 -7.27 8.20 19.56
C ALA A 627 -7.74 8.48 20.99
N ILE A 628 -9.03 8.75 21.12
CA ILE A 628 -9.76 8.86 22.39
C ILE A 628 -10.56 7.57 22.59
N ALA A 629 -10.55 6.99 23.79
CA ALA A 629 -11.46 5.91 24.11
C ALA A 629 -12.89 6.46 24.32
N PRO A 630 -13.88 6.14 23.47
CA PRO A 630 -15.20 6.79 23.56
C PRO A 630 -15.94 6.52 24.86
N SER A 631 -15.80 5.30 25.40
CA SER A 631 -16.41 4.92 26.70
C SER A 631 -15.67 5.47 27.93
N GLN A 632 -14.41 5.92 27.77
CA GLN A 632 -13.58 6.50 28.83
C GLN A 632 -12.68 7.61 28.27
N PRO A 633 -13.19 8.82 27.99
CA PRO A 633 -12.42 9.85 27.27
C PRO A 633 -11.17 10.38 27.99
N SER A 634 -11.00 10.10 29.29
CA SER A 634 -9.73 10.35 29.99
C SER A 634 -8.59 9.44 29.51
N ARG A 635 -8.92 8.34 28.84
CA ARG A 635 -7.93 7.44 28.21
C ARG A 635 -7.70 7.84 26.77
N LEU A 636 -6.45 8.12 26.48
CA LEU A 636 -5.96 8.51 25.15
C LEU A 636 -4.79 7.61 24.76
N TYR A 637 -4.66 7.39 23.46
CA TYR A 637 -3.48 6.76 22.87
C TYR A 637 -2.86 7.72 21.86
N ALA A 638 -1.54 7.74 21.77
CA ALA A 638 -0.80 8.54 20.80
C ALA A 638 0.42 7.77 20.28
N ALA A 639 0.72 7.90 19.00
CA ALA A 639 1.92 7.33 18.41
C ALA A 639 2.82 8.41 17.84
N THR A 640 4.11 8.35 18.24
CA THR A 640 5.12 9.28 17.74
C THR A 640 5.71 8.80 16.42
N SER A 641 6.08 9.75 15.57
CA SER A 641 6.74 9.48 14.28
C SER A 641 8.19 9.00 14.48
N PRO A 642 8.71 8.14 13.57
CA PRO A 642 10.14 7.91 13.48
C PRO A 642 10.82 9.20 13.03
N SER A 643 11.54 9.86 13.94
CA SER A 643 12.29 11.05 13.60
C SER A 643 13.51 10.69 12.76
N ASN A 644 13.61 11.23 11.55
CA ASN A 644 14.75 11.10 10.62
C ASN A 644 15.12 9.66 10.20
N GLY A 645 14.16 8.71 10.23
CA GLY A 645 14.42 7.33 9.82
C GLY A 645 15.32 6.52 10.74
N PHE A 646 15.68 7.04 11.93
CA PHE A 646 16.59 6.39 12.88
C PHE A 646 15.96 6.06 14.24
N GLN A 647 14.73 6.48 14.47
CA GLN A 647 14.03 6.25 15.73
C GLN A 647 12.70 5.54 15.47
N PRO A 648 12.31 4.53 16.27
CA PRO A 648 11.04 3.82 16.10
C PRO A 648 9.84 4.75 16.34
N SER A 649 8.69 4.39 15.75
CA SER A 649 7.39 4.83 16.24
C SER A 649 7.13 4.18 17.59
N ILE A 650 6.60 4.94 18.54
CA ILE A 650 6.33 4.46 19.89
C ILE A 650 4.91 4.85 20.26
N VAL A 651 4.15 3.90 20.84
CA VAL A 651 2.80 4.12 21.35
C VAL A 651 2.85 4.53 22.82
N PHE A 652 2.12 5.57 23.14
CA PHE A 652 1.93 6.09 24.50
C PHE A 652 0.46 6.08 24.87
N ARG A 653 0.17 5.90 26.17
CA ARG A 653 -1.17 6.00 26.75
C ARG A 653 -1.21 7.08 27.84
N SER A 654 -2.28 7.83 27.86
CA SER A 654 -2.69 8.68 28.98
C SER A 654 -3.99 8.15 29.58
N ASP A 655 -4.09 8.11 30.91
CA ASP A 655 -5.32 7.77 31.63
C ASP A 655 -5.92 9.01 32.34
N ASN A 656 -5.39 10.21 32.07
CA ASN A 656 -5.76 11.46 32.73
C ASN A 656 -5.99 12.64 31.77
N GLY A 657 -6.51 12.34 30.59
CA GLY A 657 -6.88 13.34 29.58
C GLY A 657 -5.67 14.09 29.00
N GLY A 658 -4.51 13.44 28.88
CA GLY A 658 -3.30 14.03 28.31
C GLY A 658 -2.40 14.78 29.30
N ASP A 659 -2.74 14.82 30.59
CA ASP A 659 -1.89 15.48 31.61
C ASP A 659 -0.52 14.77 31.75
N SER A 660 -0.48 13.45 31.52
CA SER A 660 0.74 12.67 31.45
C SER A 660 0.60 11.46 30.54
N TRP A 661 1.72 11.07 29.93
CA TRP A 661 1.80 9.94 29.01
C TRP A 661 2.80 8.90 29.50
N THR A 662 2.48 7.63 29.29
CA THR A 662 3.30 6.47 29.62
C THR A 662 3.48 5.63 28.36
N GLU A 663 4.69 5.18 28.08
CA GLU A 663 4.98 4.28 26.98
C GLU A 663 4.26 2.93 27.18
N VAL A 664 3.62 2.45 26.10
CA VAL A 664 2.86 1.19 26.07
C VAL A 664 3.13 0.49 24.71
N ASN A 665 4.40 0.23 24.40
CA ASN A 665 4.84 -0.23 23.07
C ASN A 665 5.24 -1.72 23.01
N THR A 666 5.06 -2.47 24.10
CA THR A 666 5.46 -3.88 24.14
C THR A 666 4.72 -4.69 23.08
N GLY A 667 5.47 -5.37 22.21
CA GLY A 667 4.92 -6.21 21.14
C GLY A 667 4.89 -5.56 19.75
N ILE A 668 5.06 -4.24 19.64
CA ILE A 668 5.18 -3.56 18.35
C ILE A 668 6.66 -3.54 17.93
N PRO A 669 6.99 -4.01 16.71
CA PRO A 669 8.36 -3.93 16.19
C PRO A 669 8.83 -2.48 15.96
N ASP A 670 10.13 -2.24 16.16
CA ASP A 670 10.74 -0.91 16.05
C ASP A 670 10.77 -0.33 14.62
N ASP A 671 10.53 -1.14 13.61
CA ASP A 671 10.59 -0.74 12.19
C ASP A 671 9.22 -0.46 11.57
N ILE A 672 8.17 -0.38 12.39
CA ILE A 672 6.81 -0.02 11.95
C ILE A 672 6.59 1.48 12.08
N ASP A 673 6.15 2.12 11.00
CA ASP A 673 5.72 3.51 10.99
C ASP A 673 4.20 3.58 11.24
N ILE A 674 3.82 3.82 12.50
CA ILE A 674 2.41 3.86 12.92
C ILE A 674 1.72 5.08 12.33
N ARG A 675 0.60 4.86 11.64
CA ARG A 675 -0.18 5.86 10.91
C ARG A 675 -1.57 6.10 11.49
N TRP A 676 -2.13 5.14 12.22
CA TRP A 676 -3.46 5.21 12.78
C TRP A 676 -3.56 4.45 14.09
N ILE A 677 -4.38 4.96 14.98
CA ILE A 677 -4.83 4.27 16.19
C ILE A 677 -6.35 4.34 16.22
N GLU A 678 -7.01 3.23 16.56
CA GLU A 678 -8.44 3.16 16.77
C GLU A 678 -8.71 2.43 18.08
N VAL A 679 -9.68 2.89 18.85
CA VAL A 679 -10.05 2.30 20.16
C VAL A 679 -11.48 1.78 20.06
N ASP A 680 -11.71 0.58 20.58
CA ASP A 680 -13.06 0.03 20.64
C ASP A 680 -13.99 0.98 21.42
N PRO A 681 -15.15 1.37 20.83
CA PRO A 681 -16.02 2.36 21.45
C PRO A 681 -16.62 1.88 22.79
N ASP A 682 -16.75 0.59 23.00
CA ASP A 682 -17.37 -0.02 24.18
C ASP A 682 -16.34 -0.44 25.24
N ASN A 683 -15.09 -0.75 24.81
CA ASN A 683 -14.03 -1.21 25.69
C ASN A 683 -12.72 -0.42 25.53
N PRO A 684 -12.36 0.47 26.48
CA PRO A 684 -11.15 1.30 26.37
C PRO A 684 -9.83 0.52 26.47
N ASP A 685 -9.86 -0.75 26.85
CA ASP A 685 -8.69 -1.63 26.90
C ASP A 685 -8.41 -2.33 25.56
N ILE A 686 -9.39 -2.33 24.65
CA ILE A 686 -9.21 -2.85 23.29
C ILE A 686 -8.86 -1.71 22.35
N ALA A 687 -7.71 -1.80 21.71
CA ALA A 687 -7.28 -0.82 20.71
C ALA A 687 -6.48 -1.49 19.60
N TYR A 688 -6.43 -0.81 18.46
CA TYR A 688 -5.72 -1.23 17.27
C TYR A 688 -4.75 -0.16 16.82
N VAL A 689 -3.56 -0.53 16.39
CA VAL A 689 -2.62 0.34 15.69
C VAL A 689 -2.39 -0.19 14.30
N ALA A 690 -2.38 0.69 13.33
CA ALA A 690 -2.09 0.38 11.93
C ALA A 690 -0.87 1.15 11.45
N GLY A 691 -0.03 0.51 10.65
CA GLY A 691 1.17 1.14 10.13
C GLY A 691 1.65 0.59 8.81
N GLY A 692 2.54 1.35 8.17
CA GLY A 692 3.29 0.94 7.01
C GLY A 692 4.67 0.48 7.43
N GLY A 693 5.08 -0.68 6.95
CA GLY A 693 6.44 -1.17 7.15
C GLY A 693 7.42 -0.56 6.17
N THR A 694 8.67 -0.73 6.46
CA THR A 694 9.77 -0.55 5.51
C THR A 694 9.77 -1.70 4.49
N ILE A 695 10.65 -1.64 3.50
CA ILE A 695 10.86 -2.72 2.49
C ILE A 695 11.03 -4.11 3.14
N ASN A 696 11.51 -4.17 4.37
CA ASN A 696 11.80 -5.41 5.09
C ASN A 696 10.69 -5.85 6.06
N ASN A 697 9.69 -4.97 6.31
CA ASN A 697 8.58 -5.26 7.21
C ASN A 697 7.29 -4.75 6.57
N PRO A 698 6.43 -5.62 6.03
CA PRO A 698 5.18 -5.24 5.42
C PRO A 698 4.27 -4.53 6.42
N GLY A 699 3.34 -3.72 5.92
CA GLY A 699 2.35 -3.02 6.74
C GLY A 699 1.62 -4.00 7.64
N SER A 700 1.35 -3.58 8.86
CA SER A 700 0.82 -4.44 9.90
C SER A 700 -0.23 -3.73 10.73
N ILE A 701 -1.14 -4.53 11.27
CA ILE A 701 -2.09 -4.11 12.29
C ILE A 701 -1.76 -4.89 13.56
N PHE A 702 -1.75 -4.19 14.69
CA PHE A 702 -1.58 -4.82 16.00
C PHE A 702 -2.81 -4.49 16.85
N ARG A 703 -3.19 -5.42 17.69
CA ARG A 703 -4.29 -5.31 18.64
C ARG A 703 -3.78 -5.43 20.07
N THR A 704 -4.43 -4.73 20.99
CA THR A 704 -4.29 -4.93 22.44
C THR A 704 -5.65 -5.18 23.06
N ASP A 705 -5.71 -6.02 24.08
CA ASP A 705 -6.89 -6.28 24.89
C ASP A 705 -6.70 -5.90 26.36
N ASN A 706 -5.56 -5.30 26.67
CA ASN A 706 -5.15 -4.96 28.03
C ASN A 706 -4.67 -3.50 28.17
N GLY A 707 -5.19 -2.62 27.31
CA GLY A 707 -4.88 -1.20 27.37
C GLY A 707 -3.46 -0.85 26.93
N GLY A 708 -2.89 -1.62 26.01
CA GLY A 708 -1.56 -1.39 25.45
C GLY A 708 -0.41 -1.94 26.29
N GLN A 709 -0.68 -2.71 27.37
CA GLN A 709 0.40 -3.36 28.11
C GLN A 709 1.14 -4.36 27.22
N GLU A 710 0.39 -4.97 26.26
CA GLU A 710 0.93 -5.83 25.24
C GLU A 710 0.13 -5.67 23.94
N TRP A 711 0.83 -5.69 22.81
CA TRP A 711 0.24 -5.66 21.48
C TRP A 711 0.58 -6.96 20.74
N VAL A 712 -0.41 -7.53 20.09
CA VAL A 712 -0.25 -8.74 19.29
C VAL A 712 -0.48 -8.41 17.81
N SER A 713 0.20 -9.11 16.91
CA SER A 713 -0.03 -8.94 15.47
C SER A 713 -1.44 -9.40 15.12
N TYR A 714 -2.17 -8.55 14.40
CA TYR A 714 -3.54 -8.79 13.97
C TYR A 714 -3.67 -8.61 12.45
N SER A 715 -2.75 -9.23 11.68
CA SER A 715 -2.55 -8.97 10.26
C SER A 715 -2.85 -10.15 9.35
N ILE A 716 -3.47 -11.24 9.86
CA ILE A 716 -3.74 -12.45 9.09
C ILE A 716 -4.67 -12.15 7.91
N GLY A 717 -4.25 -12.46 6.68
CA GLY A 717 -5.02 -12.17 5.47
C GLY A 717 -4.86 -10.74 4.95
N LEU A 718 -4.23 -9.84 5.72
CA LEU A 718 -3.87 -8.54 5.21
C LEU A 718 -2.71 -8.71 4.21
N PRO A 719 -2.79 -8.13 3.02
CA PRO A 719 -1.65 -8.15 2.11
C PRO A 719 -0.45 -7.43 2.74
N PRO A 720 0.79 -7.68 2.30
CA PRO A 720 1.98 -6.98 2.77
C PRO A 720 1.96 -5.52 2.29
N ASP A 721 1.03 -4.75 2.81
CA ASP A 721 0.60 -3.44 2.34
C ASP A 721 0.47 -2.48 3.52
N SER A 722 0.65 -1.19 3.30
CA SER A 722 0.50 -0.23 4.39
C SER A 722 -0.98 -0.09 4.77
N ALA A 723 -1.30 -0.38 6.03
CA ALA A 723 -2.57 0.00 6.62
C ALA A 723 -2.50 1.48 7.07
N LEU A 724 -3.42 2.29 6.59
CA LEU A 724 -3.34 3.76 6.65
C LEU A 724 -4.42 4.38 7.54
N VAL A 725 -5.53 3.68 7.70
CA VAL A 725 -6.70 4.12 8.49
C VAL A 725 -7.45 2.89 8.96
N LEU A 726 -8.03 2.98 10.15
CA LEU A 726 -8.93 1.97 10.72
C LEU A 726 -10.29 2.59 11.02
N ALA A 727 -11.34 1.78 11.02
CA ALA A 727 -12.65 2.11 11.55
C ALA A 727 -13.27 0.86 12.16
N ILE A 728 -13.90 1.01 13.33
CA ILE A 728 -14.57 -0.07 14.05
C ILE A 728 -16.08 0.07 13.86
N ASP A 729 -16.74 -1.02 13.53
CA ASP A 729 -18.20 -1.13 13.41
C ASP A 729 -18.75 -2.13 14.45
N ASN A 730 -19.43 -1.59 15.46
CA ASN A 730 -20.13 -2.35 16.51
C ASN A 730 -21.65 -2.38 16.28
N SER A 731 -22.15 -1.95 15.11
CA SER A 731 -23.59 -1.91 14.80
C SER A 731 -24.20 -3.28 14.55
N GLY A 732 -23.37 -4.30 14.27
CA GLY A 732 -23.77 -5.69 14.03
C GLY A 732 -23.83 -6.56 15.29
N ALA A 733 -23.98 -7.86 15.10
CA ALA A 733 -23.91 -8.85 16.19
C ALA A 733 -22.47 -9.07 16.66
N ASN A 734 -21.51 -8.94 15.73
CA ASN A 734 -20.09 -9.04 15.97
C ASN A 734 -19.43 -7.71 15.56
N THR A 735 -18.37 -7.35 16.23
CA THR A 735 -17.56 -6.19 15.85
C THR A 735 -16.83 -6.48 14.55
N VAL A 736 -16.86 -5.54 13.61
CA VAL A 736 -16.07 -5.59 12.37
C VAL A 736 -15.06 -4.46 12.37
N VAL A 737 -13.81 -4.79 12.11
CA VAL A 737 -12.75 -3.78 11.90
C VAL A 737 -12.50 -3.64 10.41
N HIS A 738 -12.54 -2.40 9.93
CA HIS A 738 -12.21 -2.04 8.55
C HIS A 738 -10.85 -1.36 8.50
N ALA A 739 -10.01 -1.76 7.55
CA ALA A 739 -8.71 -1.14 7.30
C ALA A 739 -8.68 -0.55 5.89
N GLY A 740 -8.40 0.74 5.78
CA GLY A 740 -8.04 1.36 4.52
C GLY A 740 -6.54 1.21 4.27
N THR A 741 -6.20 0.63 3.13
CA THR A 741 -4.81 0.30 2.76
C THR A 741 -4.41 0.96 1.45
N THR A 742 -3.20 0.71 0.98
CA THR A 742 -2.75 1.11 -0.37
C THR A 742 -3.39 0.27 -1.49
N SER A 743 -4.07 -0.83 -1.13
CA SER A 743 -4.75 -1.76 -2.06
C SER A 743 -6.28 -1.80 -1.90
N GLY A 744 -6.88 -0.87 -1.19
CA GLY A 744 -8.33 -0.82 -0.97
C GLY A 744 -8.72 -0.97 0.50
N VAL A 745 -9.96 -1.37 0.72
CA VAL A 745 -10.52 -1.65 2.05
C VAL A 745 -10.46 -3.15 2.31
N PHE A 746 -9.97 -3.51 3.48
CA PHE A 746 -10.01 -4.85 4.03
C PHE A 746 -10.87 -4.86 5.29
N SER A 747 -11.53 -5.97 5.56
CA SER A 747 -12.40 -6.09 6.71
C SER A 747 -12.19 -7.42 7.41
N ILE A 748 -12.27 -7.41 8.73
CA ILE A 748 -12.18 -8.59 9.58
C ILE A 748 -13.34 -8.57 10.57
N GLU A 749 -14.05 -9.67 10.68
CA GLU A 749 -15.02 -9.87 11.74
C GLU A 749 -14.30 -10.39 13.00
N GLN A 750 -14.48 -9.70 14.11
CA GLN A 750 -13.92 -10.16 15.39
C GLN A 750 -14.68 -11.41 15.87
N VAL A 751 -13.92 -12.41 16.21
CA VAL A 751 -14.40 -13.65 16.82
C VAL A 751 -13.68 -13.83 18.16
N PRO A 752 -14.28 -14.54 19.11
CA PRO A 752 -13.61 -14.89 20.37
C PRO A 752 -12.28 -15.62 20.12
N ASP A 753 -11.29 -15.29 20.93
CA ASP A 753 -9.97 -15.92 21.04
C ASP A 753 -9.63 -15.80 22.53
N ASP A 754 -10.18 -16.75 23.32
CA ASP A 754 -10.24 -16.66 24.79
C ASP A 754 -8.86 -16.81 25.43
N ASP A 755 -7.91 -17.48 24.76
CA ASP A 755 -6.56 -17.71 25.26
C ASP A 755 -5.50 -16.81 24.62
N ILE A 756 -5.90 -15.99 23.62
CA ILE A 756 -5.12 -14.92 23.00
C ILE A 756 -3.83 -15.44 22.33
N ASP A 757 -3.90 -16.58 21.68
CA ASP A 757 -2.79 -17.15 20.93
C ASP A 757 -2.75 -16.70 19.45
N GLY A 758 -3.84 -16.07 18.97
CA GLY A 758 -4.02 -15.55 17.62
C GLY A 758 -4.79 -16.50 16.70
N VAL A 759 -5.30 -17.62 17.21
CA VAL A 759 -6.21 -18.52 16.50
C VAL A 759 -7.61 -18.40 17.11
N PRO A 760 -8.66 -18.03 16.34
CA PRO A 760 -10.00 -17.93 16.87
C PRO A 760 -10.54 -19.23 17.45
N ASP A 761 -11.23 -19.16 18.59
CA ASP A 761 -11.88 -20.31 19.28
C ASP A 761 -12.73 -21.18 18.33
N ALA A 762 -13.42 -20.54 17.37
CA ALA A 762 -14.25 -21.26 16.39
C ALA A 762 -13.43 -22.14 15.44
N ILE A 763 -12.20 -21.76 15.14
CA ILE A 763 -11.28 -22.56 14.33
C ILE A 763 -10.76 -23.71 15.18
N GLU A 764 -10.38 -23.45 16.42
CA GLU A 764 -9.85 -24.46 17.31
C GLU A 764 -10.90 -25.48 17.74
N ALA A 765 -12.16 -25.08 17.91
CA ALA A 765 -13.27 -25.96 18.24
C ALA A 765 -13.52 -27.05 17.17
N ASP A 766 -13.15 -26.78 15.90
CA ASP A 766 -13.23 -27.73 14.80
C ASP A 766 -11.96 -28.57 14.65
N ALA A 767 -10.95 -28.37 15.49
CA ALA A 767 -9.72 -29.18 15.53
C ALA A 767 -10.02 -30.66 15.84
N PRO A 768 -9.14 -31.58 15.49
CA PRO A 768 -9.31 -33.00 15.79
C PRO A 768 -9.62 -33.28 17.27
N ASN A 769 -10.28 -34.40 17.54
CA ASN A 769 -10.77 -34.86 18.85
C ASN A 769 -11.84 -33.92 19.47
N GLY A 770 -12.52 -33.08 18.65
CA GLY A 770 -13.53 -32.15 19.14
C GLY A 770 -12.95 -30.91 19.80
N GLY A 771 -11.89 -30.34 19.18
CA GLY A 771 -11.23 -29.13 19.66
C GLY A 771 -10.06 -29.40 20.63
N ASP A 772 -9.53 -30.61 20.65
CA ASP A 772 -8.39 -31.02 21.48
C ASP A 772 -7.33 -31.63 20.56
N GLY A 773 -6.61 -30.76 19.86
CA GLY A 773 -5.66 -31.17 18.83
C GLY A 773 -4.40 -31.83 19.38
N ASN A 774 -3.97 -31.47 20.59
CA ASN A 774 -2.85 -32.14 21.26
C ASN A 774 -3.22 -33.46 21.93
N GLY A 775 -4.53 -33.74 22.16
CA GLY A 775 -5.09 -34.96 22.70
C GLY A 775 -4.91 -35.09 24.21
N ASP A 776 -4.85 -34.02 24.97
CA ASP A 776 -4.63 -34.02 26.42
C ASP A 776 -5.92 -33.97 27.23
N GLY A 777 -7.07 -33.82 26.57
CA GLY A 777 -8.41 -33.82 27.17
C GLY A 777 -8.91 -32.43 27.58
N ILE A 778 -8.21 -31.37 27.21
CA ILE A 778 -8.60 -29.96 27.39
C ILE A 778 -8.80 -29.35 25.99
N PRO A 779 -9.84 -28.55 25.74
CA PRO A 779 -9.96 -27.84 24.47
C PRO A 779 -8.80 -26.87 24.24
N ASP A 780 -8.26 -26.83 23.02
CA ASP A 780 -7.16 -25.95 22.66
C ASP A 780 -7.52 -24.47 22.88
N SER A 781 -8.74 -24.06 22.57
CA SER A 781 -9.27 -22.69 22.71
C SER A 781 -9.26 -22.08 24.12
N VAL A 782 -8.79 -22.84 25.12
CA VAL A 782 -8.60 -22.36 26.50
C VAL A 782 -7.19 -22.65 27.01
N GLN A 783 -6.29 -23.05 26.13
CA GLN A 783 -4.92 -23.46 26.46
C GLN A 783 -3.91 -22.52 25.78
N PRO A 784 -3.47 -21.41 26.37
CA PRO A 784 -2.56 -20.45 25.76
C PRO A 784 -1.20 -21.02 25.32
N GLU A 785 -0.87 -22.24 25.72
CA GLU A 785 0.30 -22.99 25.28
C GLU A 785 0.04 -23.94 24.11
N VAL A 786 -1.20 -24.05 23.61
CA VAL A 786 -1.60 -24.91 22.49
C VAL A 786 -2.39 -24.09 21.47
N ALA A 787 -2.08 -24.20 20.21
CA ALA A 787 -2.79 -23.56 19.11
C ALA A 787 -3.11 -24.55 18.00
N SER A 788 -4.36 -24.64 17.59
CA SER A 788 -4.82 -25.51 16.50
C SER A 788 -5.41 -24.74 15.36
N LEU A 789 -4.77 -24.78 14.18
CA LEU A 789 -5.12 -23.99 13.02
C LEU A 789 -5.14 -24.81 11.72
N LEU A 790 -5.83 -24.27 10.70
CA LEU A 790 -5.87 -24.89 9.37
C LEU A 790 -4.57 -24.66 8.61
N ALA A 791 -4.03 -25.70 7.98
CA ALA A 791 -2.92 -25.56 7.05
C ALA A 791 -3.36 -24.74 5.82
N PRO A 792 -2.49 -23.88 5.26
CA PRO A 792 -2.84 -23.03 4.12
C PRO A 792 -3.16 -23.85 2.88
N GLU A 793 -4.11 -23.37 2.06
CA GLU A 793 -4.58 -24.08 0.84
C GLU A 793 -3.55 -24.18 -0.30
N SER A 794 -2.40 -23.55 -0.16
CA SER A 794 -1.36 -23.48 -1.19
C SER A 794 -0.72 -24.86 -1.44
N GLY A 795 -1.07 -25.46 -2.59
CA GLY A 795 -0.38 -26.64 -3.12
C GLY A 795 -1.20 -27.92 -3.22
N ARG A 796 -2.52 -27.87 -3.01
CA ARG A 796 -3.37 -29.07 -3.11
C ARG A 796 -4.15 -29.16 -4.39
N SER A 797 -3.92 -30.21 -5.15
CA SER A 797 -4.98 -30.81 -5.95
C SER A 797 -6.08 -31.29 -4.99
N ALA A 798 -7.27 -30.67 -5.10
CA ALA A 798 -8.44 -30.96 -4.29
C ALA A 798 -8.66 -32.47 -4.05
N ARG A 799 -8.17 -33.00 -2.95
CA ARG A 799 -8.65 -34.22 -2.36
C ARG A 799 -9.77 -33.84 -1.39
N ARG A 800 -10.98 -34.05 -1.86
CA ARG A 800 -12.20 -33.79 -1.10
C ARG A 800 -12.19 -34.54 0.23
N GLY A 801 -12.34 -33.88 1.34
CA GLY A 801 -12.98 -34.39 2.54
C GLY A 801 -12.12 -34.64 3.76
N VAL A 802 -10.95 -33.99 3.91
CA VAL A 802 -10.15 -34.11 5.14
C VAL A 802 -9.68 -32.70 5.54
N SER A 803 -9.94 -32.31 6.76
CA SER A 803 -9.46 -31.04 7.33
C SER A 803 -8.01 -31.21 7.75
N ASP A 804 -7.13 -30.41 7.15
CA ASP A 804 -5.72 -30.47 7.44
C ASP A 804 -5.38 -29.49 8.56
N TYR A 805 -5.54 -29.91 9.80
CA TYR A 805 -5.16 -29.15 10.97
C TYR A 805 -3.68 -29.36 11.31
N ILE A 806 -3.10 -28.30 11.85
CA ILE A 806 -1.76 -28.29 12.46
C ILE A 806 -1.96 -27.84 13.91
N THR A 807 -1.44 -28.61 14.88
CA THR A 807 -1.45 -28.20 16.28
C THR A 807 -0.04 -27.92 16.76
N LEU A 808 0.18 -26.77 17.38
CA LEU A 808 1.41 -26.38 18.06
C LEU A 808 1.22 -26.55 19.57
N GLU A 809 2.21 -27.07 20.26
CA GLU A 809 2.18 -27.24 21.71
C GLU A 809 3.54 -26.92 22.33
N LEU A 810 3.57 -26.10 23.37
CA LEU A 810 4.74 -25.89 24.23
C LEU A 810 4.91 -27.08 25.16
N ILE A 811 5.90 -27.96 24.93
CA ILE A 811 6.05 -29.22 25.69
C ILE A 811 7.00 -29.12 26.87
N ASP A 812 7.85 -28.13 26.98
CA ASP A 812 8.78 -27.95 28.11
C ASP A 812 8.21 -26.97 29.15
N LYS A 813 7.21 -27.42 29.87
CA LYS A 813 6.54 -26.67 30.95
C LYS A 813 7.41 -26.50 32.22
N GLY A 814 8.65 -26.97 32.22
CA GLY A 814 9.52 -27.01 33.43
C GLY A 814 10.43 -25.80 33.60
N ARG A 815 10.56 -24.94 32.60
CA ARG A 815 11.29 -23.67 32.67
C ARG A 815 10.28 -22.54 32.76
N SER A 816 10.09 -22.01 33.90
CA SER A 816 8.99 -21.23 34.45
C SER A 816 8.61 -19.89 33.78
N GLN A 817 8.98 -19.60 32.55
CA GLN A 817 8.71 -18.33 31.88
C GLN A 817 7.98 -18.48 30.51
N CYS A 818 8.16 -19.59 29.78
CA CYS A 818 7.50 -19.86 28.52
C CYS A 818 6.10 -20.44 28.75
N THR A 819 5.07 -19.63 28.85
CA THR A 819 3.74 -20.05 29.29
C THR A 819 2.69 -20.03 28.18
N ARG A 820 2.93 -19.40 27.06
CA ARG A 820 1.95 -19.26 25.97
C ARG A 820 2.61 -19.13 24.62
N LEU A 821 1.85 -19.50 23.58
CA LEU A 821 2.05 -19.12 22.19
C LEU A 821 1.35 -17.77 21.93
N MET A 822 1.78 -17.05 20.90
CA MET A 822 1.13 -15.83 20.45
C MET A 822 1.30 -15.65 18.94
N SER A 823 0.34 -14.99 18.32
CA SER A 823 0.40 -14.66 16.90
C SER A 823 0.68 -15.88 16.02
N VAL A 824 0.00 -16.99 16.31
CA VAL A 824 0.20 -18.26 15.60
C VAL A 824 -0.46 -18.22 14.24
N HIS A 825 0.31 -18.48 13.20
CA HIS A 825 -0.15 -18.41 11.81
C HIS A 825 0.42 -19.56 10.97
N ALA A 826 -0.41 -20.12 10.12
CA ALA A 826 0.03 -20.97 9.01
C ALA A 826 0.00 -20.16 7.72
N LEU A 827 1.14 -20.02 7.08
CA LEU A 827 1.34 -19.19 5.90
C LEU A 827 1.65 -20.06 4.68
N GLY A 828 1.12 -19.71 3.50
CA GLY A 828 1.53 -20.35 2.28
C GLY A 828 3.03 -20.19 2.02
N ALA A 829 3.67 -21.16 1.38
CA ALA A 829 5.08 -21.07 1.03
C ALA A 829 5.39 -19.85 0.16
N SER A 830 4.40 -19.35 -0.58
CA SER A 830 4.47 -18.15 -1.39
C SER A 830 4.63 -16.85 -0.59
N ALA A 831 4.31 -16.86 0.70
CA ALA A 831 4.53 -15.71 1.59
C ALA A 831 6.03 -15.43 1.88
N PHE A 832 6.92 -16.30 1.41
CA PHE A 832 8.36 -16.25 1.66
C PHE A 832 9.16 -16.30 0.36
N PRO A 833 10.41 -15.80 0.37
CA PRO A 833 11.33 -16.02 -0.73
C PRO A 833 11.50 -17.51 -1.04
N VAL A 834 11.56 -17.84 -2.33
CA VAL A 834 11.70 -19.24 -2.78
C VAL A 834 12.91 -19.91 -2.13
N ASP A 835 12.69 -21.11 -1.60
CA ASP A 835 13.74 -22.01 -1.11
C ASP A 835 14.11 -23.02 -2.21
N PRO A 836 15.18 -22.80 -2.99
CA PRO A 836 15.46 -23.60 -4.16
C PRO A 836 15.66 -25.10 -3.82
N GLY A 837 14.87 -25.95 -4.46
CA GLY A 837 14.98 -27.40 -4.28
C GLY A 837 14.16 -27.96 -3.11
N TYR A 838 13.25 -27.19 -2.54
CA TYR A 838 12.34 -27.64 -1.48
C TYR A 838 10.89 -27.29 -1.77
N GLU A 839 9.98 -28.15 -1.36
CA GLU A 839 8.54 -27.95 -1.38
C GLU A 839 8.01 -27.95 0.08
N TYR A 840 7.01 -27.13 0.36
CA TYR A 840 6.36 -26.99 1.68
C TYR A 840 4.89 -27.42 1.59
N PRO A 841 4.58 -28.72 1.56
CA PRO A 841 3.20 -29.18 1.36
C PRO A 841 2.21 -28.76 2.45
N TYR A 842 2.71 -28.41 3.63
CA TYR A 842 1.92 -27.95 4.76
C TYR A 842 2.07 -26.44 5.03
N GLY A 843 2.72 -25.71 4.11
CA GLY A 843 3.07 -24.33 4.32
C GLY A 843 4.14 -24.12 5.38
N LEU A 844 4.16 -22.93 5.93
CA LEU A 844 5.11 -22.46 6.93
C LEU A 844 4.36 -21.93 8.14
N LEU A 845 4.94 -22.09 9.31
CA LEU A 845 4.39 -21.62 10.57
C LEU A 845 5.14 -20.37 11.01
N ARG A 846 4.42 -19.42 11.55
CA ARG A 846 4.95 -18.28 12.26
C ARG A 846 4.25 -18.18 13.61
N PHE A 847 5.02 -17.99 14.68
CA PHE A 847 4.49 -17.75 16.02
C PHE A 847 5.50 -17.04 16.90
N GLU A 848 5.03 -16.52 18.01
CA GLU A 848 5.86 -15.89 19.03
C GLU A 848 5.71 -16.61 20.38
N ILE A 849 6.77 -16.60 21.18
CA ILE A 849 6.75 -17.05 22.57
C ILE A 849 7.30 -15.89 23.41
N PRO A 850 6.43 -15.15 24.12
CA PRO A 850 6.84 -14.03 24.94
C PRO A 850 7.54 -14.50 26.23
N ASP A 851 8.36 -13.64 26.79
CA ASP A 851 9.07 -13.83 28.06
C ASP A 851 9.80 -15.17 28.18
N CYS A 852 10.36 -15.66 27.06
CA CYS A 852 10.85 -17.00 26.91
C CYS A 852 12.34 -17.04 26.52
N PRO A 853 13.23 -17.47 27.43
CA PRO A 853 14.64 -17.64 27.10
C PRO A 853 14.94 -18.93 26.33
N GLY A 854 13.97 -19.81 26.18
CA GLY A 854 14.08 -21.05 25.42
C GLY A 854 12.95 -22.02 25.67
N ALA A 855 12.42 -22.63 24.60
CA ALA A 855 11.29 -23.55 24.63
C ALA A 855 11.48 -24.72 23.68
N ALA A 856 10.78 -25.83 24.01
CA ALA A 856 10.54 -26.92 23.06
C ALA A 856 9.10 -26.84 22.58
N VAL A 857 8.92 -26.83 21.24
CA VAL A 857 7.62 -26.79 20.58
C VAL A 857 7.39 -28.09 19.83
N ARG A 858 6.26 -28.74 20.06
CA ARG A 858 5.79 -29.87 19.29
C ARG A 858 4.78 -29.35 18.24
N ILE A 859 4.99 -29.72 16.99
CA ILE A 859 4.14 -29.36 15.87
C ILE A 859 3.54 -30.64 15.31
N ILE A 860 2.22 -30.82 15.45
CA ILE A 860 1.49 -32.02 15.06
C ILE A 860 0.74 -31.74 13.76
N PHE A 861 0.93 -32.57 12.74
CA PHE A 861 0.21 -32.51 11.48
C PHE A 861 -0.85 -33.60 11.47
N HIS A 862 -2.12 -33.20 11.54
CA HIS A 862 -3.25 -34.12 11.54
C HIS A 862 -3.58 -34.59 10.12
N ASP A 863 -4.12 -35.82 10.05
CA ASP A 863 -4.58 -36.46 8.79
C ASP A 863 -3.53 -36.69 7.69
N LEU A 864 -2.28 -36.82 8.10
CA LEU A 864 -1.26 -37.45 7.29
C LEU A 864 -1.60 -38.93 7.09
N ALA A 865 -2.63 -39.25 6.27
CA ALA A 865 -3.06 -40.65 6.01
C ALA A 865 -1.90 -41.51 5.49
N GLY A 866 -1.12 -42.07 6.41
CA GLY A 866 -0.02 -42.98 6.14
C GLY A 866 1.34 -42.35 5.80
N ASN A 867 1.49 -41.06 5.80
CA ASN A 867 2.76 -40.39 5.56
C ASN A 867 3.39 -40.01 6.90
N VAL A 868 4.40 -40.76 7.28
CA VAL A 868 5.32 -40.43 8.36
C VAL A 868 6.43 -39.57 7.73
N PHE A 869 6.90 -38.52 8.41
CA PHE A 869 8.09 -37.81 8.00
C PHE A 869 9.27 -38.79 7.97
N ASP A 870 9.86 -38.97 6.78
CA ASP A 870 10.98 -39.88 6.52
C ASP A 870 12.28 -39.09 6.24
N GLU A 871 13.31 -39.77 5.76
CA GLU A 871 14.63 -39.19 5.51
C GLU A 871 14.66 -38.16 4.35
N ASP A 872 13.58 -38.04 3.55
CA ASP A 872 13.45 -37.03 2.50
C ASP A 872 12.89 -35.70 3.03
N TRP A 873 12.44 -35.68 4.28
CA TRP A 873 11.93 -34.47 4.95
C TRP A 873 13.01 -33.82 5.82
N GLY A 874 13.05 -32.50 5.76
CA GLY A 874 13.86 -31.66 6.64
C GLY A 874 13.01 -30.54 7.24
N PHE A 875 13.42 -30.03 8.40
CA PHE A 875 12.78 -28.83 8.94
C PHE A 875 13.64 -27.62 8.58
N ARG A 876 13.03 -26.64 7.90
CA ARG A 876 13.72 -25.46 7.44
C ARG A 876 13.13 -24.20 8.09
N ILE A 877 14.00 -23.23 8.31
CA ILE A 877 13.65 -21.94 8.87
C ILE A 877 14.12 -20.82 7.96
N PHE A 878 13.35 -19.75 7.90
CA PHE A 878 13.73 -18.53 7.23
C PHE A 878 14.18 -17.52 8.30
N ALA A 879 15.46 -17.46 8.55
CA ALA A 879 16.05 -16.75 9.67
C ALA A 879 17.38 -16.06 9.29
N PRO A 880 17.81 -15.01 10.00
CA PRO A 880 19.13 -14.40 9.82
C PRO A 880 20.25 -15.34 10.29
N ASP A 881 21.45 -15.19 9.67
CA ASP A 881 22.65 -15.89 10.12
C ASP A 881 23.08 -15.50 11.54
N GLU A 882 22.85 -14.21 11.86
CA GLU A 882 23.02 -13.66 13.20
C GLU A 882 21.69 -13.01 13.62
N PRO A 883 21.12 -13.38 14.78
CA PRO A 883 19.85 -12.82 15.25
C PRO A 883 19.84 -11.29 15.26
N GLY A 884 18.78 -10.70 14.68
CA GLY A 884 18.62 -9.25 14.55
C GLY A 884 19.36 -8.60 13.38
N VAL A 885 20.14 -9.33 12.59
CA VAL A 885 20.81 -8.81 11.39
C VAL A 885 19.97 -9.16 10.14
N LEU A 886 18.93 -8.39 9.89
CA LEU A 886 17.95 -8.66 8.82
C LEU A 886 18.55 -8.77 7.41
N SER A 887 19.72 -8.19 7.16
CA SER A 887 20.43 -8.31 5.87
C SER A 887 20.98 -9.71 5.59
N THR A 888 21.01 -10.60 6.59
CA THR A 888 21.50 -11.98 6.47
C THR A 888 20.40 -13.03 6.48
N VAL A 889 19.12 -12.63 6.43
CA VAL A 889 17.98 -13.56 6.44
C VAL A 889 18.00 -14.45 5.20
N ARG A 890 18.00 -15.75 5.42
CA ARG A 890 17.98 -16.78 4.38
C ARG A 890 17.39 -18.10 4.89
N TRP A 891 17.13 -19.00 3.96
CA TRP A 891 16.70 -20.36 4.30
C TRP A 891 17.85 -21.19 4.90
N GLN A 892 17.58 -21.82 6.02
CA GLN A 892 18.54 -22.64 6.76
C GLN A 892 17.89 -23.93 7.23
N PHE A 893 18.68 -25.00 7.40
CA PHE A 893 18.22 -26.18 8.11
C PHE A 893 18.21 -25.92 9.62
N MET A 894 17.20 -26.47 10.28
CA MET A 894 17.14 -26.52 11.74
C MET A 894 17.72 -27.87 12.21
N PRO A 895 19.00 -27.91 12.67
CA PRO A 895 19.70 -29.18 12.88
C PRO A 895 19.14 -29.99 14.05
N ASP A 896 18.51 -29.33 15.03
CA ASP A 896 17.99 -29.97 16.25
C ASP A 896 16.48 -30.31 16.13
N ALA A 897 15.87 -30.09 14.98
CA ALA A 897 14.49 -30.49 14.73
C ALA A 897 14.39 -32.02 14.60
N GLN A 898 13.46 -32.65 15.32
CA GLN A 898 13.28 -34.10 15.36
C GLN A 898 11.90 -34.51 14.90
N ALA A 899 11.83 -35.33 13.86
CA ALA A 899 10.58 -35.94 13.40
C ALA A 899 10.15 -37.08 14.33
N GLN A 900 8.90 -37.09 14.73
CA GLN A 900 8.31 -38.13 15.56
C GLN A 900 6.91 -38.50 15.05
N GLY A 901 6.84 -39.48 14.14
CA GLY A 901 5.59 -39.88 13.50
C GLY A 901 5.01 -38.77 12.63
N ASN A 902 3.87 -38.23 12.97
CA ASN A 902 3.22 -37.10 12.31
C ASN A 902 3.54 -35.74 12.95
N ALA A 903 4.55 -35.68 13.80
CA ALA A 903 4.93 -34.47 14.51
C ALA A 903 6.41 -34.13 14.34
N TRP A 904 6.76 -32.88 14.49
CA TRP A 904 8.12 -32.36 14.66
C TRP A 904 8.27 -31.78 16.06
N ILE A 905 9.43 -32.01 16.67
CA ILE A 905 9.84 -31.33 17.88
C ILE A 905 11.01 -30.44 17.55
N ILE A 906 10.87 -29.13 17.83
CA ILE A 906 11.89 -28.12 17.61
C ILE A 906 12.33 -27.51 18.96
N GLN A 907 13.62 -27.18 19.07
CA GLN A 907 14.18 -26.50 20.22
C GLN A 907 14.50 -25.06 19.82
N LEU A 908 14.03 -24.10 20.58
CA LEU A 908 14.20 -22.68 20.34
C LEU A 908 14.86 -22.04 21.56
N ALA A 909 15.73 -21.05 21.32
CA ALA A 909 16.32 -20.24 22.37
C ALA A 909 16.38 -18.78 21.90
N ASP A 910 16.10 -17.85 22.80
CA ASP A 910 16.14 -16.43 22.58
C ASP A 910 17.52 -15.97 22.08
N GLY A 911 17.56 -15.30 20.92
CA GLY A 911 18.78 -14.84 20.29
C GLY A 911 19.63 -15.94 19.63
N GLU A 912 19.09 -17.13 19.39
CA GLU A 912 19.76 -18.24 18.69
C GLU A 912 19.08 -18.58 17.35
N LEU A 913 19.61 -19.58 16.65
CA LEU A 913 19.05 -20.04 15.38
C LEU A 913 17.58 -20.48 15.54
N GLY A 914 16.70 -19.91 14.73
CA GLY A 914 15.25 -20.08 14.82
C GLY A 914 14.54 -18.89 15.44
N ASP A 915 15.26 -17.96 16.07
CA ASP A 915 14.71 -16.69 16.52
C ASP A 915 15.10 -15.57 15.53
N LEU A 916 14.09 -14.84 15.05
CA LEU A 916 14.30 -13.73 14.09
C LEU A 916 14.80 -12.44 14.78
N ARG A 917 14.82 -12.40 16.11
CA ARG A 917 15.13 -11.20 16.90
C ARG A 917 16.45 -11.33 17.66
N PRO A 918 17.10 -10.21 18.00
CA PRO A 918 18.20 -10.25 18.97
C PRO A 918 17.68 -10.67 20.35
N ALA A 919 18.56 -11.20 21.20
CA ALA A 919 18.22 -11.63 22.54
C ALA A 919 17.46 -10.55 23.34
N ASN A 920 16.16 -10.74 23.53
CA ASN A 920 15.25 -9.79 24.19
C ASN A 920 14.21 -10.49 25.08
N ASN A 921 14.44 -11.76 25.39
CA ASN A 921 13.57 -12.65 26.14
C ASN A 921 12.23 -12.94 25.43
N ARG A 922 12.22 -12.88 24.09
CA ARG A 922 11.05 -13.17 23.24
C ARG A 922 11.49 -13.87 21.97
N ILE A 923 10.92 -15.02 21.68
CA ILE A 923 11.23 -15.83 20.50
C ILE A 923 10.21 -15.55 19.41
N LEU A 924 10.65 -15.15 18.22
CA LEU A 924 9.85 -15.07 17.01
C LEU A 924 10.30 -16.15 16.03
N PHE A 925 9.47 -17.13 15.80
CA PHE A 925 9.78 -18.28 14.93
C PHE A 925 9.11 -18.16 13.57
N GLN A 926 9.82 -18.68 12.53
CA GLN A 926 9.32 -18.73 11.16
C GLN A 926 9.95 -19.90 10.41
N GLY A 927 9.17 -20.95 10.10
CA GLY A 927 9.70 -22.13 9.43
C GLY A 927 8.68 -23.27 9.30
N GLY A 928 9.09 -24.39 8.73
CA GLY A 928 8.22 -25.53 8.54
C GLY A 928 8.91 -26.76 7.96
N PRO A 929 8.19 -27.89 7.87
CA PRO A 929 8.68 -29.09 7.26
C PRO A 929 8.76 -28.92 5.74
N ALA A 930 9.91 -29.26 5.18
CA ALA A 930 10.23 -29.16 3.77
C ALA A 930 10.53 -30.55 3.19
N LEU A 931 10.00 -30.80 2.00
CA LEU A 931 10.24 -32.02 1.24
C LEU A 931 11.22 -31.72 0.11
N VAL A 932 12.23 -32.57 -0.09
CA VAL A 932 13.05 -32.57 -1.30
C VAL A 932 12.26 -33.26 -2.40
N PRO A 933 11.84 -32.58 -3.47
CA PRO A 933 11.09 -33.23 -4.53
C PRO A 933 11.97 -34.27 -5.23
N GLU A 934 11.45 -35.48 -5.47
CA GLU A 934 12.14 -36.47 -6.28
C GLU A 934 12.54 -35.86 -7.64
N PRO A 935 13.79 -36.03 -8.08
CA PRO A 935 14.18 -35.57 -9.41
C PRO A 935 13.25 -36.21 -10.43
N ARG A 936 12.46 -35.39 -11.17
CA ARG A 936 11.64 -35.87 -12.29
C ARG A 936 12.58 -36.53 -13.32
N ILE A 937 12.68 -37.83 -13.26
CA ILE A 937 13.35 -38.61 -14.27
C ILE A 937 12.47 -38.50 -15.52
N PHE A 938 12.84 -37.62 -16.44
CA PHE A 938 12.32 -37.66 -17.78
C PHE A 938 12.73 -39.02 -18.36
N SER A 939 11.83 -40.00 -18.34
CA SER A 939 12.00 -41.22 -19.11
C SER A 939 11.78 -40.86 -20.57
N ASP A 940 12.86 -40.51 -21.22
CA ASP A 940 12.98 -40.56 -22.69
C ASP A 940 12.71 -41.98 -23.14
N ARG A 941 11.45 -42.31 -23.40
CA ARG A 941 11.12 -43.46 -24.23
C ARG A 941 11.37 -43.07 -25.67
N PHE A 942 12.61 -43.18 -26.07
CA PHE A 942 12.92 -43.50 -27.48
C PHE A 942 12.45 -44.93 -27.72
N GLN A 943 11.30 -45.10 -28.29
CA GLN A 943 10.96 -46.32 -29.01
C GLN A 943 11.67 -46.26 -30.34
N GLU A 944 12.72 -47.08 -30.47
CA GLU A 944 13.20 -47.51 -31.77
C GLU A 944 12.05 -48.28 -32.46
N ALA A 945 11.59 -47.77 -33.59
CA ALA A 945 10.74 -48.49 -34.51
C ALA A 945 11.59 -49.45 -35.39
N PRO A 946 11.09 -50.65 -35.77
CA PRO A 946 11.88 -51.64 -36.53
C PRO A 946 12.13 -51.22 -37.96
#